data_0b07f149951dbc2d76db14e9cb3175d8
#
_entry.id   0b07f149951dbc2d76db14e9cb3175d8
#
_cell.length_a   1.000
_cell.length_b   1.000
_cell.length_c   1.000
_cell.angle_alpha   90.00
_cell.angle_beta   90.00
_cell.angle_gamma   90.00
#
_symmetry.space_group_name_H-M   'P 1'
#
loop_
_entity.id
_entity.type
_entity.pdbx_description
1 polymer ?
#
loop_
_entity_poly.entity_id
_entity_poly.type
_entity_poly.pdbx_seq_one_letter_code
_entity_poly.pdbx_strand_id
1 'polypeptide(L)'
;MNNKLLYIVGMAFLLSTTANGQQHAADSLGNNGLDAEMIDLGYIKKNRSNLTQAVSTVSSEVFENKAATILQNSLYGLFPGLYAKQNVGWHAEATLNVRGRGGLGDGTPLIIVDGFPRSLNTITLEEVETMSVLKDGAATALYGARGANGVILLTTKRGAYNSFDVDINYKHGFTLPVNKPEMADAYTYARAMNEALYYDGLTPMYSESDLNAFRNQTSPDIFPNVNWVDEGTRSMGENNQLNLLVRGGGSKLRYMGLFDYKNDFGLLNEKYTEYTDRYKSQIRNYDMRLRMNIDVDLTSSTQMQFGIVGVLNESKRPDETISTIFENLYKVPSAAFPIKTSNGLWGSNLLHNMNPLAVIADQGYYQTNWRKLEANMRITQDLSMLLKGLKAEAAIAYDNTATFWQEGSKTYSYEVISYSDETGKVGTVYNDNPQYVVNIGSGSNKVLEQTIRSNWEVKLGYDRAWNNHQLSVAALYRQEMEESLGVNSSWYRHSLMGIASYNFRNKYMVDVVANRYGTSVLLKGDKFRFYPAVSAAWVLSNEDFLKDRSFIDLLKLRLSYGRSAVDNLSYGLGKHYWSSLRKYYFGDSNTEVSGYLERKIPMRSLELETADKYNIGLDVQLFKKLSFTADMYYDKRSNILVSNKKVSGMIGIDVPQQNVGKVESKGLELSLGWNDKIRDFRYYVNGNVSFMDSKVLENGEGYQPYDYLYAKGHKVGQVFGLEAIGYFRDEEDIRKSPVQTFSTVRPGDLKYKDQNNDGRIDAYDEVAIGKSATVPEMVYGLNLGFEYKGFGVDATFQGVGGISTMLTTPHVYRPLRNNNNISTWYLKDRIRWTESTKDIANLPRLSTLDNANNYRNSTQWLENGSFFKLRNLNVYYNFPQKWSEKLHMDKLQVYVRAQDLFSLDHIDYLNCENLSLGYFDTMSISLGLNINF
;
A
#
# COMPACT_ATOMS: atom_id res chain seq x y z
N MET A 1 18.51 25.92 -20.21
CA MET A 1 17.62 25.07 -21.03
C MET A 1 17.48 25.74 -22.39
N ASN A 2 18.00 25.11 -23.43
CA ASN A 2 18.23 25.76 -24.74
C ASN A 2 17.00 25.70 -25.63
N ASN A 3 16.89 26.70 -26.50
CA ASN A 3 15.87 27.03 -27.51
C ASN A 3 15.32 25.89 -28.39
N LYS A 4 15.68 24.64 -28.18
CA LYS A 4 15.15 23.49 -28.95
C LYS A 4 13.78 22.99 -28.43
N LEU A 5 13.38 23.28 -27.19
CA LEU A 5 12.04 22.94 -26.69
C LEU A 5 10.93 23.84 -27.27
N LEU A 6 11.29 25.10 -27.60
CA LEU A 6 10.38 26.05 -28.28
C LEU A 6 10.05 25.61 -29.72
N TYR A 7 10.94 24.88 -30.41
CA TYR A 7 10.70 24.41 -31.77
C TYR A 7 9.74 23.23 -31.84
N ILE A 8 9.67 22.37 -30.81
CA ILE A 8 8.74 21.24 -30.73
C ILE A 8 7.31 21.73 -30.47
N VAL A 9 7.16 22.74 -29.60
CA VAL A 9 5.87 23.40 -29.35
C VAL A 9 5.40 24.20 -30.57
N GLY A 10 6.33 24.85 -31.28
CA GLY A 10 6.02 25.62 -32.53
C GLY A 10 5.63 24.72 -33.72
N MET A 11 6.08 23.46 -33.81
CA MET A 11 5.70 22.53 -34.87
C MET A 11 4.29 21.94 -34.67
N ALA A 12 3.82 21.84 -33.43
CA ALA A 12 2.44 21.43 -33.14
C ALA A 12 1.42 22.51 -33.54
N PHE A 13 1.80 23.78 -33.58
CA PHE A 13 0.93 24.91 -33.92
C PHE A 13 0.65 25.07 -35.44
N LEU A 14 1.41 24.40 -36.31
CA LEU A 14 1.29 24.57 -37.77
C LEU A 14 0.42 23.51 -38.49
N LEU A 15 -0.14 22.54 -37.75
CA LEU A 15 -0.96 21.46 -38.32
C LEU A 15 -2.46 21.56 -37.99
N SER A 16 -2.93 22.65 -37.38
CA SER A 16 -4.33 22.82 -37.01
C SER A 16 -5.08 23.74 -37.99
N THR A 17 -5.31 23.30 -39.19
CA THR A 17 -6.38 23.86 -40.05
C THR A 17 -7.27 22.72 -40.50
N THR A 18 -8.55 22.86 -40.11
CA THR A 18 -9.73 22.06 -40.51
C THR A 18 -9.91 20.68 -39.86
N ALA A 19 -10.58 20.64 -38.71
CA ALA A 19 -11.50 19.57 -38.38
C ALA A 19 -12.64 20.14 -37.53
N ASN A 20 -13.87 20.04 -38.04
CA ASN A 20 -15.10 20.26 -37.28
C ASN A 20 -15.16 19.19 -36.20
N GLY A 21 -14.83 19.52 -34.94
CA GLY A 21 -14.97 18.67 -33.79
C GLY A 21 -16.45 18.52 -33.41
N GLN A 22 -16.98 17.33 -33.56
CA GLN A 22 -18.30 16.99 -33.05
C GLN A 22 -18.25 16.86 -31.50
N GLN A 23 -19.26 17.46 -30.88
CA GLN A 23 -19.62 17.34 -29.48
C GLN A 23 -19.69 15.88 -29.01
N HIS A 24 -18.69 15.36 -28.27
CA HIS A 24 -18.78 14.04 -27.65
C HIS A 24 -18.28 13.97 -26.20
N ALA A 25 -17.91 15.07 -25.55
CA ALA A 25 -17.39 15.04 -24.20
C ALA A 25 -18.38 15.33 -23.06
N ALA A 26 -19.63 15.73 -23.38
CA ALA A 26 -20.59 16.18 -22.37
C ALA A 26 -21.69 15.18 -21.98
N ASP A 27 -21.82 14.05 -22.66
CA ASP A 27 -22.97 13.15 -22.51
C ASP A 27 -22.67 11.81 -21.81
N SER A 28 -21.44 11.52 -21.42
CA SER A 28 -21.07 10.20 -20.89
C SER A 28 -21.57 9.91 -19.46
N LEU A 29 -21.93 10.93 -18.68
CA LEU A 29 -22.50 10.76 -17.32
C LEU A 29 -24.03 10.74 -17.28
N GLY A 30 -24.71 11.01 -18.36
CA GLY A 30 -26.14 11.28 -18.32
C GLY A 30 -27.07 10.37 -19.11
N ASN A 31 -26.64 9.58 -20.07
CA ASN A 31 -27.61 8.91 -20.97
C ASN A 31 -27.17 7.60 -21.64
N ASN A 32 -26.10 6.96 -21.23
CA ASN A 32 -25.82 5.61 -21.76
C ASN A 32 -26.60 4.60 -20.92
N GLY A 33 -27.64 4.03 -21.53
CA GLY A 33 -28.38 2.92 -20.94
C GLY A 33 -27.41 1.79 -20.58
N LEU A 34 -27.74 1.01 -19.55
CA LEU A 34 -26.94 -0.13 -19.02
C LEU A 34 -26.42 -1.09 -20.09
N ASP A 35 -27.04 -1.13 -21.25
CA ASP A 35 -26.63 -1.96 -22.37
C ASP A 35 -25.41 -1.40 -23.14
N ALA A 36 -25.01 -0.17 -22.89
CA ALA A 36 -23.88 0.46 -23.55
C ALA A 36 -22.56 0.33 -22.77
N GLU A 37 -22.60 0.10 -21.43
CA GLU A 37 -21.40 -0.04 -20.61
C GLU A 37 -20.78 -1.44 -20.73
N MET A 38 -19.68 -1.54 -21.47
CA MET A 38 -18.92 -2.79 -21.65
C MET A 38 -17.92 -2.97 -20.52
N ILE A 39 -18.11 -4.00 -19.73
CA ILE A 39 -17.19 -4.39 -18.63
C ILE A 39 -16.19 -5.41 -19.19
N ASP A 40 -14.90 -5.07 -19.06
CA ASP A 40 -13.79 -5.96 -19.42
C ASP A 40 -13.42 -6.84 -18.23
N LEU A 41 -13.42 -8.17 -18.41
CA LEU A 41 -12.97 -9.16 -17.44
C LEU A 41 -11.57 -9.73 -17.79
N GLY A 42 -10.89 -9.13 -18.76
CA GLY A 42 -9.59 -9.52 -19.28
C GLY A 42 -9.66 -10.48 -20.47
N TYR A 43 -10.45 -11.53 -20.37
CA TYR A 43 -10.59 -12.53 -21.43
C TYR A 43 -11.94 -12.51 -22.14
N ILE A 44 -12.93 -11.90 -21.53
CA ILE A 44 -14.28 -11.69 -22.03
C ILE A 44 -14.72 -10.26 -21.72
N LYS A 45 -15.48 -9.67 -22.66
CA LYS A 45 -16.15 -8.38 -22.48
C LYS A 45 -17.65 -8.59 -22.48
N LYS A 46 -18.37 -7.96 -21.55
CA LYS A 46 -19.82 -8.09 -21.42
C LYS A 46 -20.46 -6.75 -21.12
N ASN A 47 -21.69 -6.57 -21.58
CA ASN A 47 -22.52 -5.48 -21.10
C ASN A 47 -22.82 -5.66 -19.61
N ARG A 48 -22.91 -4.57 -18.85
CA ARG A 48 -23.21 -4.59 -17.42
C ARG A 48 -24.49 -5.37 -17.09
N SER A 49 -25.52 -5.22 -17.93
CA SER A 49 -26.80 -5.95 -17.78
C SER A 49 -26.61 -7.47 -17.85
N ASN A 50 -25.67 -7.96 -18.67
CA ASN A 50 -25.40 -9.39 -18.92
C ASN A 50 -24.32 -10.00 -18.01
N LEU A 51 -23.80 -9.23 -17.06
CA LEU A 51 -22.75 -9.68 -16.15
C LEU A 51 -23.34 -10.59 -15.07
N THR A 52 -22.75 -11.78 -14.88
CA THR A 52 -23.13 -12.76 -13.86
C THR A 52 -22.22 -12.71 -12.64
N GLN A 53 -21.07 -12.06 -12.76
CA GLN A 53 -20.00 -11.98 -11.75
C GLN A 53 -20.16 -10.72 -10.87
N ALA A 54 -19.57 -10.77 -9.66
CA ALA A 54 -19.44 -9.62 -8.76
C ALA A 54 -18.22 -8.78 -9.14
N VAL A 55 -18.45 -7.71 -9.91
CA VAL A 55 -17.41 -6.79 -10.40
C VAL A 55 -17.82 -5.36 -10.14
N SER A 56 -16.87 -4.55 -9.68
CA SER A 56 -17.04 -3.10 -9.53
C SER A 56 -16.07 -2.39 -10.46
N THR A 57 -16.58 -1.47 -11.28
CA THR A 57 -15.79 -0.74 -12.29
C THR A 57 -15.95 0.76 -12.11
N VAL A 58 -14.87 1.51 -12.33
CA VAL A 58 -14.84 2.97 -12.45
C VAL A 58 -14.13 3.37 -13.75
N SER A 59 -14.54 4.50 -14.32
CA SER A 59 -14.00 5.07 -15.56
C SER A 59 -12.92 6.13 -15.27
N SER A 60 -12.25 6.59 -16.33
CA SER A 60 -11.20 7.62 -16.32
C SER A 60 -11.58 8.89 -15.57
N GLU A 61 -12.81 9.36 -15.71
CA GLU A 61 -13.29 10.61 -15.09
C GLU A 61 -13.11 10.65 -13.58
N VAL A 62 -13.22 9.49 -12.89
CA VAL A 62 -13.01 9.40 -11.45
C VAL A 62 -11.55 9.65 -11.08
N PHE A 63 -10.60 9.22 -11.91
CA PHE A 63 -9.17 9.38 -11.67
C PHE A 63 -8.67 10.79 -12.02
N GLU A 64 -9.21 11.41 -13.07
CA GLU A 64 -8.83 12.74 -13.50
C GLU A 64 -9.04 13.82 -12.43
N ASN A 65 -9.96 13.61 -11.50
CA ASN A 65 -10.30 14.52 -10.40
C ASN A 65 -9.59 14.22 -9.08
N LYS A 66 -8.60 13.32 -9.05
CA LYS A 66 -7.87 12.97 -7.82
C LYS A 66 -6.62 13.83 -7.60
N ALA A 67 -6.35 14.14 -6.34
CA ALA A 67 -5.15 14.86 -5.91
C ALA A 67 -3.91 13.97 -5.91
N ALA A 68 -4.09 12.66 -5.69
CA ALA A 68 -3.01 11.69 -5.58
C ALA A 68 -2.05 11.72 -6.77
N THR A 69 -0.76 11.52 -6.51
CA THR A 69 0.29 11.35 -7.53
C THR A 69 0.64 9.89 -7.77
N ILE A 70 0.19 9.00 -6.88
CA ILE A 70 0.36 7.54 -6.91
C ILE A 70 -1.01 6.91 -7.09
N LEU A 71 -1.17 6.04 -8.09
CA LEU A 71 -2.47 5.48 -8.46
C LEU A 71 -3.13 4.69 -7.32
N GLN A 72 -2.36 3.89 -6.56
CA GLN A 72 -2.90 3.13 -5.41
C GLN A 72 -3.54 4.05 -4.36
N ASN A 73 -2.97 5.25 -4.16
CA ASN A 73 -3.45 6.24 -3.19
C ASN A 73 -4.71 6.98 -3.67
N SER A 74 -5.10 6.81 -4.93
CA SER A 74 -6.37 7.33 -5.45
C SER A 74 -7.56 6.39 -5.20
N LEU A 75 -7.32 5.15 -4.74
CA LEU A 75 -8.34 4.11 -4.64
C LEU A 75 -9.11 4.11 -3.32
N TYR A 76 -8.76 4.97 -2.37
CA TYR A 76 -9.44 5.08 -1.09
C TYR A 76 -10.95 5.31 -1.24
N GLY A 77 -11.76 4.43 -0.66
CA GLY A 77 -13.22 4.59 -0.60
C GLY A 77 -13.97 4.51 -1.93
N LEU A 78 -13.31 4.10 -3.05
CA LEU A 78 -13.94 4.06 -4.37
C LEU A 78 -14.77 2.79 -4.60
N PHE A 79 -14.26 1.64 -4.19
CA PHE A 79 -14.86 0.36 -4.54
C PHE A 79 -15.42 -0.37 -3.32
N PRO A 80 -16.66 -0.90 -3.38
CA PRO A 80 -17.14 -1.82 -2.35
C PRO A 80 -16.26 -3.09 -2.35
N GLY A 81 -15.88 -3.54 -1.15
CA GLY A 81 -15.02 -4.70 -0.97
C GLY A 81 -13.52 -4.46 -1.14
N LEU A 82 -13.09 -3.29 -1.57
CA LEU A 82 -11.66 -2.93 -1.63
C LEU A 82 -11.28 -2.08 -0.43
N TYR A 83 -10.37 -2.57 0.38
CA TYR A 83 -9.69 -1.80 1.41
C TYR A 83 -8.32 -1.34 0.91
N ALA A 84 -8.17 -0.05 0.68
CA ALA A 84 -6.90 0.60 0.44
C ALA A 84 -6.43 1.19 1.78
N LYS A 85 -5.35 0.64 2.35
CA LYS A 85 -4.73 1.09 3.60
C LYS A 85 -3.58 2.03 3.29
N GLN A 86 -3.57 3.21 3.91
CA GLN A 86 -2.47 4.16 3.79
C GLN A 86 -1.22 3.61 4.49
N ASN A 87 -0.10 3.66 3.78
CA ASN A 87 1.22 3.43 4.37
C ASN A 87 1.90 4.78 4.60
N VAL A 88 2.66 4.88 5.69
CA VAL A 88 3.48 6.05 6.01
C VAL A 88 4.87 5.85 5.44
N GLY A 89 5.42 6.89 4.84
CA GLY A 89 6.75 6.87 4.25
C GLY A 89 6.83 7.76 3.01
N TRP A 90 8.04 8.04 2.59
CA TRP A 90 8.30 8.77 1.36
C TRP A 90 7.87 7.94 0.14
N HIS A 91 6.95 8.47 -0.66
CA HIS A 91 6.34 7.77 -1.80
C HIS A 91 5.69 6.42 -1.45
N ALA A 92 5.13 6.29 -0.24
CA ALA A 92 4.48 5.06 0.17
C ALA A 92 3.19 4.80 -0.63
N GLU A 93 3.12 3.61 -1.24
CA GLU A 93 1.95 3.13 -1.96
C GLU A 93 0.94 2.52 -0.97
N ALA A 94 -0.36 2.72 -1.20
CA ALA A 94 -1.39 2.08 -0.39
C ALA A 94 -1.35 0.56 -0.53
N THR A 95 -1.52 -0.15 0.57
CA THR A 95 -1.74 -1.61 0.57
C THR A 95 -3.19 -1.90 0.20
N LEU A 96 -3.40 -2.77 -0.78
CA LEU A 96 -4.72 -3.11 -1.31
C LEU A 96 -5.15 -4.50 -0.88
N ASN A 97 -6.36 -4.64 -0.35
CA ASN A 97 -6.97 -5.93 -0.02
C ASN A 97 -8.40 -5.98 -0.55
N VAL A 98 -8.79 -7.09 -1.19
CA VAL A 98 -10.15 -7.33 -1.68
C VAL A 98 -10.86 -8.28 -0.71
N ARG A 99 -11.98 -7.84 -0.13
CA ARG A 99 -12.76 -8.61 0.86
C ARG A 99 -11.94 -9.02 2.09
N GLY A 100 -11.00 -8.14 2.52
CA GLY A 100 -10.08 -8.37 3.62
C GLY A 100 -8.96 -9.36 3.29
N ARG A 101 -8.36 -9.94 4.32
CA ARG A 101 -7.31 -10.98 4.19
C ARG A 101 -7.98 -12.35 4.30
N GLY A 102 -8.30 -12.96 3.18
CA GLY A 102 -8.94 -14.27 3.17
C GLY A 102 -8.07 -15.43 3.66
N GLY A 103 -6.72 -15.26 3.65
CA GLY A 103 -5.73 -16.23 4.12
C GLY A 103 -4.92 -15.73 5.31
N LEU A 104 -3.86 -16.43 5.67
CA LEU A 104 -2.90 -16.04 6.71
C LEU A 104 -1.72 -15.23 6.15
N GLY A 105 -1.60 -15.10 4.82
CA GLY A 105 -0.60 -14.30 4.12
C GLY A 105 -0.98 -12.81 4.02
N ASP A 106 -0.32 -12.05 3.14
CA ASP A 106 -0.49 -10.60 2.97
C ASP A 106 -1.81 -10.17 2.32
N GLY A 107 -2.46 -11.05 1.55
CA GLY A 107 -3.76 -10.79 0.91
C GLY A 107 -3.70 -9.90 -0.33
N THR A 108 -2.52 -9.62 -0.89
CA THR A 108 -2.34 -8.77 -2.06
C THR A 108 -3.09 -9.30 -3.29
N PRO A 109 -3.94 -8.49 -3.95
CA PRO A 109 -4.64 -8.88 -5.17
C PRO A 109 -3.70 -8.96 -6.37
N LEU A 110 -4.09 -9.74 -7.38
CA LEU A 110 -3.40 -9.76 -8.66
C LEU A 110 -3.74 -8.48 -9.45
N ILE A 111 -2.72 -7.80 -9.95
CA ILE A 111 -2.88 -6.62 -10.81
C ILE A 111 -2.66 -7.04 -12.26
N ILE A 112 -3.61 -6.66 -13.13
CA ILE A 112 -3.55 -6.89 -14.58
C ILE A 112 -3.67 -5.54 -15.29
N VAL A 113 -2.69 -5.20 -16.11
CA VAL A 113 -2.68 -4.00 -16.93
C VAL A 113 -2.66 -4.40 -18.40
N ASP A 114 -3.65 -3.98 -19.15
CA ASP A 114 -3.83 -4.30 -20.60
C ASP A 114 -3.74 -5.81 -20.91
N GLY A 115 -4.21 -6.65 -19.97
CA GLY A 115 -4.24 -8.12 -20.08
C GLY A 115 -3.02 -8.85 -19.50
N PHE A 116 -2.00 -8.16 -18.98
CA PHE A 116 -0.79 -8.76 -18.46
C PHE A 116 -0.56 -8.44 -16.98
N PRO A 117 0.01 -9.38 -16.17
CA PRO A 117 0.38 -9.12 -14.79
C PRO A 117 1.47 -8.06 -14.70
N ARG A 118 1.15 -6.90 -14.13
CA ARG A 118 2.04 -5.75 -13.98
C ARG A 118 1.78 -5.04 -12.65
N SER A 119 2.63 -4.09 -12.30
CA SER A 119 2.47 -3.26 -11.10
C SER A 119 1.72 -1.96 -11.43
N LEU A 120 0.94 -1.43 -10.47
CA LEU A 120 0.28 -0.13 -10.63
C LEU A 120 1.26 1.06 -10.54
N ASN A 121 2.46 0.88 -10.01
CA ASN A 121 3.44 1.97 -9.87
C ASN A 121 4.00 2.49 -11.21
N THR A 122 3.72 1.80 -12.32
CA THR A 122 4.06 2.25 -13.67
C THR A 122 2.94 3.00 -14.37
N ILE A 123 1.81 3.21 -13.69
CA ILE A 123 0.61 3.79 -14.25
C ILE A 123 0.36 5.16 -13.60
N THR A 124 0.08 6.17 -14.41
CA THR A 124 -0.44 7.47 -13.94
C THR A 124 -1.96 7.49 -13.95
N LEU A 125 -2.55 8.43 -13.22
CA LEU A 125 -4.01 8.56 -13.18
C LEU A 125 -4.57 8.95 -14.56
N GLU A 126 -3.83 9.77 -15.29
CA GLU A 126 -4.23 10.35 -16.58
C GLU A 126 -4.31 9.33 -17.71
N GLU A 127 -3.59 8.19 -17.60
CA GLU A 127 -3.62 7.14 -18.63
C GLU A 127 -4.67 6.05 -18.40
N VAL A 128 -5.35 6.07 -17.24
CA VAL A 128 -6.37 5.06 -16.92
C VAL A 128 -7.63 5.31 -17.75
N GLU A 129 -8.09 4.30 -18.48
CA GLU A 129 -9.40 4.29 -19.14
C GLU A 129 -10.48 3.70 -18.23
N THR A 130 -10.25 2.48 -17.73
CA THR A 130 -11.13 1.82 -16.77
C THR A 130 -10.33 1.04 -15.74
N MET A 131 -10.88 0.93 -14.53
CA MET A 131 -10.39 0.02 -13.51
C MET A 131 -11.54 -0.80 -12.96
N SER A 132 -11.35 -2.13 -12.91
CA SER A 132 -12.33 -3.10 -12.41
C SER A 132 -11.74 -3.93 -11.29
N VAL A 133 -12.51 -4.16 -10.22
CA VAL A 133 -12.17 -5.06 -9.13
C VAL A 133 -13.02 -6.32 -9.25
N LEU A 134 -12.37 -7.46 -9.54
CA LEU A 134 -12.97 -8.78 -9.66
C LEU A 134 -12.93 -9.47 -8.29
N LYS A 135 -14.08 -9.82 -7.73
CA LYS A 135 -14.17 -10.20 -6.31
C LYS A 135 -14.60 -11.65 -6.08
N ASP A 136 -15.54 -12.15 -6.87
CA ASP A 136 -16.13 -13.46 -6.69
C ASP A 136 -15.36 -14.59 -7.36
N GLY A 137 -15.78 -15.83 -7.09
CA GLY A 137 -15.13 -17.03 -7.61
C GLY A 137 -15.18 -17.14 -9.13
N ALA A 138 -16.28 -16.71 -9.76
CA ALA A 138 -16.47 -16.85 -11.20
C ALA A 138 -15.58 -15.88 -11.99
N ALA A 139 -15.37 -14.66 -11.50
CA ALA A 139 -14.45 -13.71 -12.11
C ALA A 139 -12.98 -14.07 -11.85
N THR A 140 -12.65 -14.51 -10.63
CA THR A 140 -11.26 -14.77 -10.24
C THR A 140 -10.70 -16.09 -10.74
N ALA A 141 -11.54 -17.11 -11.02
CA ALA A 141 -11.12 -18.38 -11.63
C ALA A 141 -10.53 -18.22 -13.03
N LEU A 142 -10.85 -17.13 -13.74
CA LEU A 142 -10.21 -16.74 -15.01
C LEU A 142 -8.68 -16.59 -14.86
N TYR A 143 -8.21 -16.28 -13.66
CA TYR A 143 -6.79 -16.08 -13.32
C TYR A 143 -6.19 -17.27 -12.55
N GLY A 144 -6.97 -18.34 -12.33
CA GLY A 144 -6.52 -19.62 -11.77
C GLY A 144 -5.87 -19.46 -10.40
N ALA A 145 -4.64 -19.94 -10.28
CA ALA A 145 -3.89 -19.92 -9.02
C ALA A 145 -3.34 -18.54 -8.60
N ARG A 146 -3.78 -17.46 -9.19
CA ARG A 146 -3.40 -16.10 -8.79
C ARG A 146 -4.61 -15.24 -8.39
N GLY A 147 -5.83 -15.77 -8.54
CA GLY A 147 -7.06 -15.01 -8.36
C GLY A 147 -7.63 -15.02 -6.94
N ALA A 148 -7.13 -15.83 -6.01
CA ALA A 148 -7.79 -16.01 -4.71
C ALA A 148 -7.93 -14.72 -3.88
N ASN A 149 -6.96 -13.81 -3.96
CA ASN A 149 -6.99 -12.53 -3.24
C ASN A 149 -7.76 -11.42 -3.99
N GLY A 150 -8.50 -11.77 -5.05
CA GLY A 150 -9.12 -10.80 -5.96
C GLY A 150 -8.19 -10.38 -7.09
N VAL A 151 -8.76 -9.72 -8.09
CA VAL A 151 -8.00 -9.21 -9.25
C VAL A 151 -8.40 -7.76 -9.49
N ILE A 152 -7.41 -6.88 -9.67
CA ILE A 152 -7.59 -5.51 -10.13
C ILE A 152 -7.18 -5.47 -11.59
N LEU A 153 -8.14 -5.20 -12.45
CA LEU A 153 -7.97 -5.11 -13.89
C LEU A 153 -8.00 -3.65 -14.31
N LEU A 154 -6.96 -3.21 -15.00
CA LEU A 154 -6.81 -1.86 -15.51
C LEU A 154 -6.62 -1.88 -17.01
N THR A 155 -7.35 -1.02 -17.71
CA THR A 155 -7.14 -0.73 -19.13
C THR A 155 -6.63 0.69 -19.29
N THR A 156 -5.68 0.89 -20.20
CA THR A 156 -5.12 2.22 -20.50
C THR A 156 -5.84 2.85 -21.68
N LYS A 157 -5.87 4.19 -21.69
CA LYS A 157 -6.47 4.97 -22.79
C LYS A 157 -5.83 4.61 -24.15
N ARG A 158 -6.65 4.66 -25.20
CA ARG A 158 -6.24 4.42 -26.59
C ARG A 158 -6.75 5.53 -27.49
N GLY A 159 -6.23 5.63 -28.70
CA GLY A 159 -6.71 6.55 -29.70
C GLY A 159 -8.08 6.17 -30.25
N ALA A 160 -8.78 7.13 -30.83
CA ALA A 160 -10.05 6.93 -31.54
C ALA A 160 -9.87 7.15 -33.07
N TYR A 161 -10.76 6.58 -33.86
CA TYR A 161 -10.73 6.78 -35.29
C TYR A 161 -11.10 8.22 -35.67
N ASN A 162 -10.42 8.77 -36.67
CA ASN A 162 -10.68 10.09 -37.21
C ASN A 162 -10.81 11.20 -36.19
N SER A 163 -9.97 11.13 -35.17
CA SER A 163 -9.90 12.11 -34.05
C SER A 163 -8.49 12.60 -33.85
N PHE A 164 -8.37 13.74 -33.18
CA PHE A 164 -7.13 14.27 -32.66
C PHE A 164 -7.46 15.04 -31.36
N ASP A 165 -6.76 14.75 -30.29
CA ASP A 165 -7.03 15.28 -28.96
C ASP A 165 -5.69 15.41 -28.20
N VAL A 166 -5.46 16.54 -27.58
CA VAL A 166 -4.25 16.83 -26.80
C VAL A 166 -4.65 17.36 -25.44
N ASP A 167 -4.35 16.61 -24.40
CA ASP A 167 -4.51 17.04 -23.02
C ASP A 167 -3.17 17.43 -22.40
N ILE A 168 -3.10 18.63 -21.82
CA ILE A 168 -1.96 19.10 -21.06
C ILE A 168 -2.43 19.39 -19.64
N ASN A 169 -1.86 18.67 -18.68
CA ASN A 169 -2.14 18.87 -17.27
C ASN A 169 -0.85 19.24 -16.52
N TYR A 170 -0.81 20.43 -15.94
CA TYR A 170 0.27 20.88 -15.06
C TYR A 170 -0.26 21.07 -13.65
N LYS A 171 0.48 20.54 -12.68
CA LYS A 171 0.15 20.60 -11.26
C LYS A 171 1.38 21.00 -10.45
N HIS A 172 1.24 22.01 -9.61
CA HIS A 172 2.19 22.39 -8.58
C HIS A 172 1.56 22.16 -7.21
N GLY A 173 2.21 21.40 -6.36
CA GLY A 173 1.67 21.00 -5.07
C GLY A 173 2.63 21.21 -3.91
N PHE A 174 2.03 21.35 -2.73
CA PHE A 174 2.71 21.45 -1.45
C PHE A 174 2.33 20.24 -0.61
N THR A 175 3.32 19.66 0.06
CA THR A 175 3.17 18.55 0.99
C THR A 175 3.47 19.03 2.39
N LEU A 176 2.48 18.96 3.28
CA LEU A 176 2.58 19.48 4.65
C LEU A 176 2.57 18.30 5.63
N PRO A 177 3.48 18.27 6.62
CA PRO A 177 3.45 17.23 7.65
C PRO A 177 2.22 17.40 8.56
N VAL A 178 1.61 16.29 8.90
CA VAL A 178 0.50 16.20 9.87
C VAL A 178 0.87 15.17 10.94
N ASN A 179 0.19 15.22 12.10
CA ASN A 179 0.39 14.27 13.20
C ASN A 179 1.87 14.15 13.63
N LYS A 180 2.57 15.30 13.72
CA LYS A 180 3.97 15.36 14.13
C LYS A 180 4.07 15.27 15.65
N PRO A 181 4.70 14.21 16.22
CA PRO A 181 4.89 14.13 17.66
C PRO A 181 5.75 15.29 18.20
N GLU A 182 5.29 15.93 19.26
CA GLU A 182 6.04 16.93 19.98
C GLU A 182 6.91 16.24 21.04
N MET A 183 8.21 16.49 21.01
CA MET A 183 9.17 15.91 21.95
C MET A 183 9.50 16.89 23.08
N ALA A 184 9.92 16.36 24.23
CA ALA A 184 10.27 17.18 25.38
C ALA A 184 11.49 18.07 25.13
N ASP A 185 11.45 19.30 25.66
CA ASP A 185 12.63 20.15 25.78
C ASP A 185 13.63 19.58 26.80
N ALA A 186 14.85 20.12 26.82
CA ALA A 186 15.94 19.59 27.64
C ALA A 186 15.63 19.58 29.15
N TYR A 187 15.00 20.63 29.69
CA TYR A 187 14.62 20.71 31.10
C TYR A 187 13.53 19.68 31.42
N THR A 188 12.51 19.59 30.61
CA THR A 188 11.40 18.64 30.78
C THR A 188 11.89 17.19 30.66
N TYR A 189 12.77 16.89 29.69
CA TYR A 189 13.43 15.59 29.56
C TYR A 189 14.28 15.23 30.80
N ALA A 190 15.14 16.14 31.24
CA ALA A 190 16.02 15.91 32.38
C ALA A 190 15.24 15.61 33.69
N ARG A 191 14.12 16.33 33.88
CA ARG A 191 13.20 16.03 35.01
C ARG A 191 12.54 14.67 34.90
N ALA A 192 12.04 14.34 33.69
CA ALA A 192 11.40 13.04 33.45
C ALA A 192 12.39 11.88 33.60
N MET A 193 13.65 12.08 33.20
CA MET A 193 14.72 11.10 33.40
C MET A 193 15.02 10.89 34.88
N ASN A 194 15.16 11.97 35.63
CA ASN A 194 15.37 11.86 37.09
C ASN A 194 14.17 11.23 37.81
N GLU A 195 12.93 11.53 37.39
CA GLU A 195 11.72 10.89 37.91
C GLU A 195 11.73 9.38 37.62
N ALA A 196 12.08 8.99 36.40
CA ALA A 196 12.18 7.59 36.00
C ALA A 196 13.26 6.83 36.83
N LEU A 197 14.45 7.41 36.98
CA LEU A 197 15.54 6.87 37.79
C LEU A 197 15.15 6.73 39.26
N TYR A 198 14.45 7.71 39.83
CA TYR A 198 13.92 7.65 41.19
C TYR A 198 13.01 6.43 41.38
N TYR A 199 12.02 6.23 40.47
CA TYR A 199 11.13 5.07 40.52
C TYR A 199 11.82 3.75 40.21
N ASP A 200 12.94 3.77 39.49
CA ASP A 200 13.79 2.58 39.27
C ASP A 200 14.72 2.30 40.43
N GLY A 201 14.76 3.18 41.46
CA GLY A 201 15.65 3.09 42.60
C GLY A 201 17.11 3.33 42.22
N LEU A 202 17.36 4.15 41.24
CA LEU A 202 18.68 4.54 40.73
C LEU A 202 18.98 6.00 41.10
N THR A 203 20.27 6.36 41.08
CA THR A 203 20.71 7.73 41.33
C THR A 203 20.25 8.66 40.21
N PRO A 204 19.72 9.86 40.53
CA PRO A 204 19.40 10.87 39.52
C PRO A 204 20.59 11.18 38.62
N MET A 205 20.35 11.33 37.34
CA MET A 205 21.38 11.66 36.34
C MET A 205 21.76 13.15 36.36
N TYR A 206 20.79 14.02 36.63
CA TYR A 206 20.93 15.45 36.64
C TYR A 206 20.75 16.03 38.03
N SER A 207 21.75 16.84 38.50
CA SER A 207 21.64 17.57 39.73
C SER A 207 20.65 18.74 39.62
N GLU A 208 20.27 19.35 40.76
CA GLU A 208 19.45 20.59 40.74
C GLU A 208 20.16 21.75 40.02
N SER A 209 21.50 21.78 40.09
CA SER A 209 22.31 22.74 39.33
C SER A 209 22.15 22.54 37.82
N ASP A 210 22.20 21.28 37.34
CA ASP A 210 22.04 20.93 35.92
C ASP A 210 20.64 21.26 35.45
N LEU A 211 19.61 20.93 36.23
CA LEU A 211 18.22 21.27 35.92
C LEU A 211 18.03 22.79 35.75
N ASN A 212 18.65 23.58 36.65
CA ASN A 212 18.61 25.05 36.54
C ASN A 212 19.40 25.55 35.33
N ALA A 213 20.52 24.92 34.99
CA ALA A 213 21.28 25.26 33.78
C ALA A 213 20.49 24.99 32.49
N PHE A 214 19.79 23.87 32.41
CA PHE A 214 18.87 23.59 31.28
C PHE A 214 17.72 24.59 31.21
N ARG A 215 17.09 24.90 32.36
CA ARG A 215 15.99 25.87 32.45
C ARG A 215 16.40 27.25 31.94
N ASN A 216 17.58 27.72 32.39
CA ASN A 216 18.12 29.04 32.12
C ASN A 216 18.96 29.09 30.83
N GLN A 217 19.17 27.94 30.17
CA GLN A 217 19.99 27.76 28.96
C GLN A 217 21.41 28.32 29.12
N THR A 218 22.00 28.07 30.25
CA THR A 218 23.39 28.48 30.55
C THR A 218 24.37 27.44 30.02
N SER A 219 25.50 27.89 29.44
CA SER A 219 26.54 27.00 28.89
C SER A 219 25.99 25.99 27.88
N PRO A 220 25.50 26.43 26.71
CA PRO A 220 24.75 25.59 25.73
C PRO A 220 25.56 24.43 25.12
N ASP A 221 26.88 24.44 25.25
CA ASP A 221 27.72 23.29 24.86
C ASP A 221 27.59 22.10 25.86
N ILE A 222 27.30 22.38 27.14
CA ILE A 222 27.18 21.36 28.18
C ILE A 222 25.71 21.07 28.48
N PHE A 223 24.89 22.13 28.50
CA PHE A 223 23.45 22.06 28.77
C PHE A 223 22.64 22.51 27.52
N PRO A 224 22.73 21.75 26.45
CA PRO A 224 22.04 22.09 25.20
C PRO A 224 20.53 21.95 25.34
N ASN A 225 19.80 22.64 24.44
CA ASN A 225 18.37 22.45 24.27
C ASN A 225 18.03 22.48 22.76
N VAL A 226 18.10 21.32 22.11
CA VAL A 226 17.95 21.20 20.67
C VAL A 226 16.64 20.51 20.33
N ASN A 227 15.76 21.17 19.58
CA ASN A 227 14.63 20.54 18.95
C ASN A 227 15.06 19.92 17.62
N TRP A 228 15.51 18.67 17.67
CA TRP A 228 16.05 17.96 16.52
C TRP A 228 15.08 17.87 15.36
N VAL A 229 13.78 17.69 15.64
CA VAL A 229 12.74 17.53 14.63
C VAL A 229 12.54 18.85 13.87
N ASP A 230 12.44 19.98 14.58
CA ASP A 230 12.24 21.29 13.93
C ASP A 230 13.50 21.79 13.21
N GLU A 231 14.69 21.50 13.77
CA GLU A 231 15.94 21.83 13.10
C GLU A 231 16.16 20.98 11.83
N GLY A 232 15.85 19.68 11.89
CA GLY A 232 16.10 18.75 10.79
C GLY A 232 15.06 18.78 9.68
N THR A 233 13.90 19.44 9.91
CA THR A 233 12.80 19.40 8.94
C THR A 233 12.30 20.80 8.58
N ARG A 234 11.73 20.93 7.38
CA ARG A 234 11.03 22.14 6.91
C ARG A 234 9.52 21.98 7.03
N SER A 235 8.79 23.10 6.99
CA SER A 235 7.34 23.12 7.17
C SER A 235 6.56 22.55 5.99
N MET A 236 7.14 22.50 4.78
CA MET A 236 6.49 21.96 3.59
C MET A 236 7.50 21.40 2.59
N GLY A 237 7.08 20.33 1.91
CA GLY A 237 7.69 19.79 0.72
C GLY A 237 7.00 20.32 -0.54
N GLU A 238 7.57 20.05 -1.70
CA GLU A 238 7.04 20.51 -2.99
C GLU A 238 6.95 19.36 -3.97
N ASN A 239 5.94 19.39 -4.82
CA ASN A 239 5.83 18.47 -5.95
C ASN A 239 5.36 19.20 -7.21
N ASN A 240 5.91 18.78 -8.34
CA ASN A 240 5.51 19.28 -9.66
C ASN A 240 5.20 18.09 -10.55
N GLN A 241 4.13 18.18 -11.32
CA GLN A 241 3.78 17.18 -12.31
C GLN A 241 3.34 17.84 -13.61
N LEU A 242 3.85 17.33 -14.73
CA LEU A 242 3.45 17.70 -16.08
C LEU A 242 3.05 16.44 -16.84
N ASN A 243 1.81 16.39 -17.30
CA ASN A 243 1.33 15.35 -18.19
C ASN A 243 1.02 15.96 -19.55
N LEU A 244 1.44 15.28 -20.59
CA LEU A 244 1.06 15.54 -21.98
C LEU A 244 0.50 14.25 -22.55
N LEU A 245 -0.79 14.23 -22.84
CA LEU A 245 -1.49 13.10 -23.44
C LEU A 245 -1.96 13.49 -24.84
N VAL A 246 -1.50 12.76 -25.84
CA VAL A 246 -1.88 12.96 -27.23
C VAL A 246 -2.61 11.70 -27.71
N ARG A 247 -3.83 11.86 -28.20
CA ARG A 247 -4.63 10.78 -28.75
C ARG A 247 -5.12 11.13 -30.13
N GLY A 248 -5.21 10.13 -30.99
CA GLY A 248 -5.75 10.38 -32.30
C GLY A 248 -5.77 9.15 -33.17
N GLY A 249 -6.12 9.37 -34.43
CA GLY A 249 -6.10 8.34 -35.46
C GLY A 249 -6.72 8.76 -36.78
N GLY A 250 -6.45 7.96 -37.78
CA GLY A 250 -7.12 8.01 -39.10
C GLY A 250 -8.12 6.88 -39.24
N SER A 251 -8.34 6.43 -40.47
CA SER A 251 -9.29 5.33 -40.77
C SER A 251 -8.77 3.93 -40.41
N LYS A 252 -7.44 3.74 -40.32
CA LYS A 252 -6.80 2.43 -40.08
C LYS A 252 -5.82 2.40 -38.91
N LEU A 253 -5.40 3.54 -38.45
CA LEU A 253 -4.41 3.65 -37.38
C LEU A 253 -4.98 4.54 -36.30
N ARG A 254 -4.85 4.11 -35.03
CA ARG A 254 -5.17 4.88 -33.85
C ARG A 254 -3.94 4.88 -32.95
N TYR A 255 -3.69 5.97 -32.28
CA TYR A 255 -2.54 6.11 -31.40
C TYR A 255 -2.86 6.91 -30.13
N MET A 256 -2.15 6.58 -29.08
CA MET A 256 -2.08 7.34 -27.83
C MET A 256 -0.63 7.44 -27.44
N GLY A 257 -0.16 8.65 -27.13
CA GLY A 257 1.12 8.94 -26.55
C GLY A 257 0.95 9.70 -25.24
N LEU A 258 1.61 9.28 -24.19
CA LEU A 258 1.65 9.96 -22.91
C LEU A 258 3.11 10.25 -22.53
N PHE A 259 3.38 11.50 -22.20
CA PHE A 259 4.59 11.91 -21.47
C PHE A 259 4.18 12.41 -20.10
N ASP A 260 4.79 11.85 -19.02
CA ASP A 260 4.60 12.28 -17.64
C ASP A 260 5.95 12.57 -17.01
N TYR A 261 6.03 13.71 -16.36
CA TYR A 261 7.19 14.13 -15.58
C TYR A 261 6.77 14.55 -14.20
N LYS A 262 7.40 13.98 -13.18
CA LYS A 262 7.20 14.33 -11.76
C LYS A 262 8.52 14.67 -11.11
N ASN A 263 8.45 15.61 -10.19
CA ASN A 263 9.59 16.03 -9.39
C ASN A 263 9.11 16.38 -7.99
N ASP A 264 9.52 15.56 -7.03
CA ASP A 264 9.08 15.68 -5.64
C ASP A 264 10.28 15.94 -4.73
N PHE A 265 10.11 16.87 -3.80
CA PHE A 265 11.10 17.23 -2.78
C PHE A 265 10.55 16.96 -1.38
N GLY A 266 11.34 16.27 -0.56
CA GLY A 266 10.98 15.87 0.79
C GLY A 266 11.06 16.99 1.83
N LEU A 267 10.89 16.62 3.09
CA LEU A 267 10.73 17.53 4.23
C LEU A 267 12.03 17.80 5.00
N LEU A 268 13.20 17.39 4.53
CA LEU A 268 14.45 17.75 5.21
C LEU A 268 14.78 19.22 5.03
N ASN A 269 15.36 19.83 6.09
CA ASN A 269 15.72 21.24 6.09
C ASN A 269 16.88 21.53 5.12
N GLU A 270 16.72 22.51 4.23
CA GLU A 270 17.70 22.87 3.20
C GLU A 270 19.02 23.34 3.78
N LYS A 271 19.02 23.96 4.96
CA LYS A 271 20.22 24.34 5.70
C LYS A 271 21.22 23.19 5.85
N TYR A 272 20.71 21.96 5.98
CA TYR A 272 21.54 20.75 6.15
C TYR A 272 21.68 19.95 4.87
N THR A 273 20.67 19.92 4.01
CA THR A 273 20.72 19.14 2.76
C THR A 273 21.58 19.82 1.67
N GLU A 274 21.87 21.08 1.81
CA GLU A 274 22.78 21.87 0.94
C GLU A 274 24.07 22.28 1.67
N TYR A 275 24.41 21.63 2.77
CA TYR A 275 25.53 21.96 3.64
C TYR A 275 26.90 21.85 2.96
N THR A 276 27.06 21.00 1.97
CA THR A 276 28.31 20.78 1.25
C THR A 276 28.15 21.07 -0.25
N ASP A 277 29.19 21.66 -0.88
CA ASP A 277 29.23 21.90 -2.33
C ASP A 277 29.45 20.61 -3.16
N ARG A 278 29.90 19.53 -2.52
CA ARG A 278 30.18 18.27 -3.20
C ARG A 278 28.94 17.50 -3.63
N TYR A 279 27.89 17.59 -2.82
CA TYR A 279 26.63 16.89 -3.09
C TYR A 279 25.48 17.57 -2.34
N LYS A 280 24.28 17.34 -2.84
CA LYS A 280 23.05 17.70 -2.14
C LYS A 280 22.39 16.42 -1.64
N SER A 281 21.95 16.40 -0.39
CA SER A 281 21.38 15.22 0.29
C SER A 281 19.86 15.30 0.48
N GLN A 282 19.16 16.29 -0.12
CA GLN A 282 17.70 16.37 -0.03
C GLN A 282 17.04 15.10 -0.52
N ILE A 283 16.03 14.65 0.21
CA ILE A 283 15.14 13.58 -0.24
C ILE A 283 14.39 14.11 -1.46
N ARG A 284 14.61 13.48 -2.61
CA ARG A 284 13.93 13.85 -3.85
C ARG A 284 13.66 12.66 -4.74
N ASN A 285 12.65 12.79 -5.57
CA ASN A 285 12.30 11.79 -6.56
C ASN A 285 11.98 12.46 -7.89
N TYR A 286 12.65 12.02 -8.96
CA TYR A 286 12.32 12.36 -10.33
C TYR A 286 11.74 11.12 -11.01
N ASP A 287 10.61 11.27 -11.67
CA ASP A 287 9.95 10.22 -12.41
C ASP A 287 9.59 10.73 -13.81
N MET A 288 10.06 10.04 -14.84
CA MET A 288 9.76 10.35 -16.22
C MET A 288 9.22 9.10 -16.90
N ARG A 289 8.08 9.23 -17.56
CA ARG A 289 7.40 8.15 -18.27
C ARG A 289 7.08 8.55 -19.68
N LEU A 290 7.21 7.56 -20.55
CA LEU A 290 6.73 7.65 -21.91
C LEU A 290 5.95 6.38 -22.23
N ARG A 291 4.64 6.52 -22.50
CA ARG A 291 3.80 5.41 -22.96
C ARG A 291 3.33 5.69 -24.38
N MET A 292 3.27 4.63 -25.19
CA MET A 292 2.67 4.68 -26.51
C MET A 292 1.79 3.45 -26.72
N ASN A 293 0.56 3.65 -27.12
CA ASN A 293 -0.37 2.62 -27.57
C ASN A 293 -0.72 2.87 -29.03
N ILE A 294 -0.60 1.86 -29.86
CA ILE A 294 -0.88 1.93 -31.29
C ILE A 294 -1.80 0.76 -31.67
N ASP A 295 -2.90 1.07 -32.30
CA ASP A 295 -3.83 0.10 -32.88
C ASP A 295 -3.85 0.27 -34.39
N VAL A 296 -3.63 -0.81 -35.13
CA VAL A 296 -3.58 -0.80 -36.58
C VAL A 296 -4.51 -1.87 -37.14
N ASP A 297 -5.39 -1.46 -38.07
CA ASP A 297 -6.17 -2.39 -38.88
C ASP A 297 -5.34 -2.76 -40.11
N LEU A 298 -4.56 -3.84 -40.01
CA LEU A 298 -3.67 -4.32 -41.06
C LEU A 298 -4.47 -4.72 -42.31
N THR A 299 -5.60 -5.40 -42.09
CA THR A 299 -6.59 -5.74 -43.10
C THR A 299 -8.00 -5.52 -42.54
N SER A 300 -9.04 -5.73 -43.32
CA SER A 300 -10.43 -5.71 -42.84
C SER A 300 -10.74 -6.81 -41.81
N SER A 301 -9.88 -7.85 -41.70
CA SER A 301 -10.05 -8.98 -40.82
C SER A 301 -8.92 -9.12 -39.77
N THR A 302 -7.85 -8.32 -39.90
CA THR A 302 -6.65 -8.43 -39.02
C THR A 302 -6.41 -7.10 -38.33
N GLN A 303 -6.45 -7.11 -37.01
CA GLN A 303 -6.09 -5.97 -36.16
C GLN A 303 -4.84 -6.28 -35.37
N MET A 304 -3.92 -5.33 -35.24
CA MET A 304 -2.75 -5.37 -34.37
C MET A 304 -2.85 -4.25 -33.34
N GLN A 305 -2.58 -4.59 -32.09
CA GLN A 305 -2.45 -3.67 -30.97
C GLN A 305 -1.03 -3.77 -30.43
N PHE A 306 -0.37 -2.64 -30.29
CA PHE A 306 0.96 -2.53 -29.70
C PHE A 306 0.92 -1.54 -28.54
N GLY A 307 1.61 -1.88 -27.46
CA GLY A 307 1.81 -1.01 -26.30
C GLY A 307 3.24 -1.06 -25.83
N ILE A 308 3.80 0.08 -25.50
CA ILE A 308 5.12 0.20 -24.89
C ILE A 308 5.12 1.30 -23.83
N VAL A 309 5.79 1.06 -22.70
CA VAL A 309 6.06 2.08 -21.69
C VAL A 309 7.51 1.97 -21.24
N GLY A 310 8.18 3.12 -21.21
CA GLY A 310 9.48 3.30 -20.57
C GLY A 310 9.31 4.18 -19.33
N VAL A 311 9.91 3.77 -18.21
CA VAL A 311 9.95 4.56 -16.97
C VAL A 311 11.39 4.73 -16.55
N LEU A 312 11.76 5.96 -16.22
CA LEU A 312 13.03 6.34 -15.61
C LEU A 312 12.72 7.04 -14.30
N ASN A 313 13.14 6.45 -13.20
CA ASN A 313 12.99 7.03 -11.88
C ASN A 313 14.36 7.22 -11.24
N GLU A 314 14.61 8.38 -10.69
CA GLU A 314 15.79 8.69 -9.87
C GLU A 314 15.30 9.11 -8.48
N SER A 315 15.72 8.38 -7.46
CA SER A 315 15.47 8.71 -6.07
C SER A 315 16.78 8.96 -5.35
N LYS A 316 16.85 10.05 -4.60
CA LYS A 316 18.03 10.46 -3.83
C LYS A 316 17.67 10.78 -2.39
N ARG A 317 18.57 10.47 -1.47
CA ARG A 317 18.47 10.72 -0.03
C ARG A 317 19.87 10.87 0.58
N PRO A 318 20.00 11.32 1.85
CA PRO A 318 21.25 11.15 2.59
C PRO A 318 21.68 9.68 2.61
N ASP A 319 22.95 9.42 2.93
CA ASP A 319 23.53 8.06 2.98
C ASP A 319 23.03 7.23 4.18
N GLU A 320 21.84 7.47 4.63
CA GLU A 320 21.14 6.71 5.65
C GLU A 320 19.69 6.52 5.22
N THR A 321 19.01 5.47 5.71
CA THR A 321 17.61 5.24 5.34
C THR A 321 16.72 6.37 5.84
N ILE A 322 15.69 6.71 5.07
CA ILE A 322 14.75 7.79 5.45
C ILE A 322 14.13 7.50 6.81
N SER A 323 13.76 6.23 7.07
CA SER A 323 13.18 5.82 8.34
C SER A 323 14.14 6.08 9.51
N THR A 324 15.43 5.69 9.37
CA THR A 324 16.46 5.90 10.40
C THR A 324 16.73 7.38 10.65
N ILE A 325 16.76 8.20 9.59
CA ILE A 325 16.94 9.65 9.73
C ILE A 325 15.84 10.25 10.62
N PHE A 326 14.57 9.98 10.26
CA PHE A 326 13.44 10.53 11.02
C PHE A 326 13.34 9.93 12.42
N GLU A 327 13.58 8.62 12.57
CA GLU A 327 13.63 7.98 13.90
C GLU A 327 14.69 8.64 14.80
N ASN A 328 15.88 8.95 14.30
CA ASN A 328 16.93 9.61 15.05
C ASN A 328 16.56 11.04 15.47
N LEU A 329 15.82 11.78 14.63
CA LEU A 329 15.29 13.10 15.00
C LEU A 329 14.36 13.04 16.21
N TYR A 330 13.62 11.95 16.37
CA TYR A 330 12.76 11.74 17.55
C TYR A 330 13.49 11.11 18.76
N LYS A 331 14.45 10.24 18.46
CA LYS A 331 15.14 9.42 19.45
C LYS A 331 16.09 10.21 20.33
N VAL A 332 16.87 11.12 19.73
CA VAL A 332 17.90 11.88 20.44
C VAL A 332 17.25 12.94 21.33
N PRO A 333 17.52 12.94 22.65
CA PRO A 333 16.97 13.95 23.55
C PRO A 333 17.47 15.35 23.24
N SER A 334 16.63 16.36 23.52
CA SER A 334 17.00 17.76 23.41
C SER A 334 18.21 18.15 24.30
N ALA A 335 18.43 17.41 25.38
CA ALA A 335 19.52 17.60 26.34
C ALA A 335 20.82 16.85 26.00
N ALA A 336 20.86 16.08 24.88
CA ALA A 336 21.93 15.11 24.63
C ALA A 336 23.28 15.78 24.31
N PHE A 337 23.31 16.72 23.37
CA PHE A 337 24.50 17.45 22.91
C PHE A 337 24.07 18.63 22.02
N PRO A 338 24.94 19.65 21.82
CA PRO A 338 24.66 20.74 20.91
C PRO A 338 24.71 20.29 19.46
N ILE A 339 24.08 21.03 18.55
CA ILE A 339 24.19 20.77 17.08
C ILE A 339 25.65 20.78 16.69
N LYS A 340 26.35 21.84 17.06
CA LYS A 340 27.80 22.00 16.92
C LYS A 340 28.39 22.52 18.22
N THR A 341 29.58 22.07 18.52
CA THR A 341 30.36 22.56 19.67
C THR A 341 30.94 23.94 19.38
N SER A 342 31.46 24.61 20.40
CA SER A 342 32.18 25.88 20.26
C SER A 342 33.39 25.79 19.32
N ASN A 343 33.92 24.59 19.06
CA ASN A 343 35.00 24.34 18.11
C ASN A 343 34.51 24.15 16.67
N GLY A 344 33.19 24.26 16.42
CA GLY A 344 32.59 24.12 15.10
C GLY A 344 32.38 22.68 14.61
N LEU A 345 32.73 21.68 15.44
CA LEU A 345 32.51 20.27 15.15
C LEU A 345 31.08 19.84 15.50
N TRP A 346 30.63 18.73 14.90
CA TRP A 346 29.32 18.15 15.24
C TRP A 346 29.35 17.64 16.68
N GLY A 347 28.32 18.02 17.45
CA GLY A 347 28.19 17.54 18.83
C GLY A 347 27.79 16.07 18.87
N SER A 348 28.27 15.32 19.90
CA SER A 348 27.89 13.93 20.14
C SER A 348 28.11 13.56 21.61
N ASN A 349 27.63 12.38 22.01
CA ASN A 349 27.98 11.77 23.29
C ASN A 349 28.12 10.24 23.19
N LEU A 350 28.56 9.60 24.27
CA LEU A 350 28.80 8.16 24.29
C LEU A 350 27.51 7.31 24.20
N LEU A 351 26.35 7.88 24.52
CA LEU A 351 25.06 7.19 24.47
C LEU A 351 24.39 7.34 23.11
N HIS A 352 24.58 8.50 22.48
CA HIS A 352 24.08 8.83 21.15
C HIS A 352 25.25 9.32 20.29
N ASN A 353 25.95 8.39 19.68
CA ASN A 353 27.14 8.68 18.87
C ASN A 353 26.83 9.23 17.48
N MET A 354 25.57 9.36 17.13
CA MET A 354 25.10 9.80 15.82
C MET A 354 24.35 11.12 15.97
N ASN A 355 24.92 12.21 15.45
CA ASN A 355 24.23 13.49 15.40
C ASN A 355 23.24 13.47 14.25
N PRO A 356 21.91 13.63 14.48
CA PRO A 356 20.90 13.53 13.44
C PRO A 356 21.10 14.49 12.27
N LEU A 357 21.58 15.70 12.54
CA LEU A 357 21.81 16.73 11.53
C LEU A 357 23.11 16.51 10.75
N ALA A 358 24.13 15.95 11.38
CA ALA A 358 25.35 15.53 10.71
C ALA A 358 25.10 14.40 9.71
N VAL A 359 24.22 13.47 10.06
CA VAL A 359 23.78 12.39 9.14
C VAL A 359 23.12 12.96 7.90
N ILE A 360 22.28 13.97 8.05
CA ILE A 360 21.63 14.65 6.91
C ILE A 360 22.65 15.45 6.08
N ALA A 361 23.54 16.18 6.75
CA ALA A 361 24.39 17.17 6.13
C ALA A 361 25.71 16.62 5.59
N ASP A 362 26.35 15.71 6.31
CA ASP A 362 27.79 15.45 6.16
C ASP A 362 28.15 13.94 6.05
N GLN A 363 27.17 13.04 6.06
CA GLN A 363 27.43 11.60 5.90
C GLN A 363 27.48 11.15 4.43
N GLY A 364 26.97 11.97 3.50
CA GLY A 364 26.97 11.62 2.08
C GLY A 364 25.57 11.49 1.49
N TYR A 365 25.47 10.71 0.42
CA TYR A 365 24.18 10.50 -0.26
C TYR A 365 24.07 9.07 -0.80
N TYR A 366 22.85 8.61 -0.92
CA TYR A 366 22.49 7.37 -1.62
C TYR A 366 21.48 7.70 -2.73
N GLN A 367 21.75 7.18 -3.94
CA GLN A 367 20.92 7.41 -5.11
C GLN A 367 20.59 6.09 -5.78
N THR A 368 19.31 5.90 -6.11
CA THR A 368 18.85 4.79 -6.94
C THR A 368 18.32 5.30 -8.26
N ASN A 369 18.55 4.51 -9.32
CA ASN A 369 17.99 4.73 -10.65
C ASN A 369 17.21 3.47 -11.03
N TRP A 370 15.89 3.58 -10.98
CA TRP A 370 15.01 2.51 -11.38
C TRP A 370 14.57 2.71 -12.83
N ARG A 371 14.76 1.68 -13.63
CA ARG A 371 14.44 1.70 -15.05
C ARG A 371 13.52 0.55 -15.37
N LYS A 372 12.46 0.81 -16.11
CA LYS A 372 11.48 -0.19 -16.50
C LYS A 372 11.11 -0.04 -17.96
N LEU A 373 11.04 -1.15 -18.64
CA LEU A 373 10.49 -1.29 -19.98
C LEU A 373 9.38 -2.34 -19.93
N GLU A 374 8.19 -1.98 -20.37
CA GLU A 374 7.09 -2.92 -20.61
C GLU A 374 6.66 -2.80 -22.05
N ALA A 375 6.59 -3.89 -22.78
CA ALA A 375 6.14 -3.94 -24.16
C ALA A 375 5.19 -5.10 -24.36
N ASN A 376 4.13 -4.87 -25.11
CA ASN A 376 3.19 -5.93 -25.49
C ASN A 376 2.64 -5.73 -26.92
N MET A 377 2.31 -6.83 -27.54
CA MET A 377 1.66 -6.86 -28.85
C MET A 377 0.56 -7.90 -28.84
N ARG A 378 -0.58 -7.57 -29.42
CA ARG A 378 -1.72 -8.46 -29.63
C ARG A 378 -2.14 -8.38 -31.08
N ILE A 379 -2.35 -9.52 -31.71
CA ILE A 379 -2.90 -9.65 -33.07
C ILE A 379 -4.22 -10.40 -32.94
N THR A 380 -5.27 -9.83 -33.53
CA THR A 380 -6.61 -10.43 -33.62
C THR A 380 -6.95 -10.66 -35.07
N GLN A 381 -7.26 -11.90 -35.40
CA GLN A 381 -7.69 -12.32 -36.73
C GLN A 381 -9.15 -12.73 -36.70
N ASP A 382 -10.01 -12.03 -37.46
CA ASP A 382 -11.37 -12.46 -37.69
C ASP A 382 -11.35 -13.61 -38.69
N LEU A 383 -11.88 -14.76 -38.31
CA LEU A 383 -11.98 -15.99 -39.09
C LEU A 383 -13.41 -16.26 -39.53
N SER A 384 -14.26 -15.24 -39.58
CA SER A 384 -15.69 -15.33 -39.98
C SER A 384 -15.88 -15.89 -41.40
N MET A 385 -14.83 -15.85 -42.23
CA MET A 385 -14.83 -16.54 -43.52
C MET A 385 -14.87 -18.06 -43.41
N LEU A 386 -14.35 -18.63 -42.32
CA LEU A 386 -14.39 -20.06 -42.04
C LEU A 386 -15.64 -20.43 -41.24
N LEU A 387 -15.94 -19.67 -40.20
CA LEU A 387 -17.10 -19.86 -39.34
C LEU A 387 -17.53 -18.49 -38.79
N LYS A 388 -18.74 -18.05 -39.09
CA LYS A 388 -19.25 -16.73 -38.67
C LYS A 388 -19.17 -16.56 -37.17
N GLY A 389 -18.41 -15.56 -36.74
CA GLY A 389 -18.16 -15.25 -35.32
C GLY A 389 -16.91 -15.90 -34.70
N LEU A 390 -16.14 -16.65 -35.49
CA LEU A 390 -14.87 -17.23 -35.06
C LEU A 390 -13.75 -16.18 -35.12
N LYS A 391 -12.95 -16.07 -34.10
CA LYS A 391 -11.77 -15.18 -33.96
C LYS A 391 -10.60 -15.89 -33.36
N ALA A 392 -9.39 -15.62 -33.83
CA ALA A 392 -8.15 -16.08 -33.22
C ALA A 392 -7.36 -14.85 -32.72
N GLU A 393 -6.78 -14.95 -31.54
CA GLU A 393 -5.93 -13.93 -30.94
C GLU A 393 -4.60 -14.53 -30.53
N ALA A 394 -3.51 -13.81 -30.76
CA ALA A 394 -2.19 -14.12 -30.23
C ALA A 394 -1.62 -12.86 -29.56
N ALA A 395 -1.05 -13.01 -28.39
CA ALA A 395 -0.45 -11.89 -27.67
C ALA A 395 0.88 -12.28 -27.02
N ILE A 396 1.81 -11.32 -27.00
CA ILE A 396 3.10 -11.42 -26.31
C ILE A 396 3.32 -10.19 -25.45
N ALA A 397 4.01 -10.35 -24.34
CA ALA A 397 4.53 -9.24 -23.55
C ALA A 397 5.93 -9.57 -23.02
N TYR A 398 6.75 -8.53 -22.94
CA TYR A 398 8.07 -8.57 -22.35
C TYR A 398 8.25 -7.37 -21.45
N ASP A 399 8.57 -7.62 -20.19
CA ASP A 399 8.78 -6.61 -19.18
C ASP A 399 10.17 -6.82 -18.54
N ASN A 400 10.93 -5.74 -18.42
CA ASN A 400 12.24 -5.72 -17.76
C ASN A 400 12.30 -4.55 -16.78
N THR A 401 12.58 -4.85 -15.54
CA THR A 401 12.78 -3.87 -14.48
C THR A 401 14.17 -4.05 -13.91
N ALA A 402 14.94 -2.97 -13.81
CA ALA A 402 16.28 -2.99 -13.20
C ALA A 402 16.49 -1.76 -12.32
N THR A 403 17.09 -1.96 -11.15
CA THR A 403 17.46 -0.90 -10.21
C THR A 403 18.98 -0.82 -10.14
N PHE A 404 19.50 0.35 -10.42
CA PHE A 404 20.92 0.70 -10.27
C PHE A 404 21.08 1.60 -9.06
N TRP A 405 22.24 1.58 -8.43
CA TRP A 405 22.52 2.41 -7.27
C TRP A 405 23.89 3.06 -7.33
N GLN A 406 24.00 4.19 -6.64
CA GLN A 406 25.23 4.92 -6.42
C GLN A 406 25.20 5.48 -5.00
N GLU A 407 26.31 5.43 -4.31
CA GLU A 407 26.52 5.90 -2.95
C GLU A 407 27.74 6.80 -2.92
N GLY A 408 27.61 7.96 -2.27
CA GLY A 408 28.73 8.79 -1.89
C GLY A 408 28.79 8.81 -0.37
N SER A 409 29.55 7.90 0.24
CA SER A 409 29.61 7.75 1.69
C SER A 409 30.73 8.60 2.28
N LYS A 410 30.47 9.26 3.41
CA LYS A 410 31.42 10.08 4.14
C LYS A 410 31.31 9.85 5.63
N THR A 411 32.44 9.68 6.30
CA THR A 411 32.51 9.84 7.76
C THR A 411 32.63 11.34 8.08
N TYR A 412 32.06 11.78 9.20
CA TYR A 412 32.16 13.15 9.66
C TYR A 412 32.87 13.23 11.01
N SER A 413 33.57 14.36 11.25
CA SER A 413 34.23 14.64 12.52
C SER A 413 33.20 15.11 13.55
N TYR A 414 33.28 14.59 14.76
CA TYR A 414 32.42 15.02 15.87
C TYR A 414 33.21 15.12 17.16
N GLU A 415 32.70 15.91 18.10
CA GLU A 415 33.30 16.15 19.39
C GLU A 415 32.34 15.72 20.51
N VAL A 416 32.88 14.95 21.45
CA VAL A 416 32.20 14.60 22.68
C VAL A 416 32.71 15.53 23.77
N ILE A 417 31.80 16.32 24.38
CA ILE A 417 32.13 17.20 25.46
C ILE A 417 31.79 16.51 26.76
N SER A 418 32.77 16.42 27.62
CA SER A 418 32.64 15.97 29.03
C SER A 418 33.07 17.09 29.98
N TYR A 419 32.48 17.12 31.16
CA TYR A 419 32.83 18.04 32.25
C TYR A 419 33.42 17.26 33.39
N SER A 420 34.55 17.75 33.92
CA SER A 420 35.18 17.23 35.14
C SER A 420 35.40 18.37 36.14
N ASP A 421 35.10 18.16 37.38
CA ASP A 421 35.32 19.13 38.43
C ASP A 421 36.81 19.53 38.56
N GLU A 422 37.73 18.65 38.18
CA GLU A 422 39.18 18.88 38.26
C GLU A 422 39.73 19.62 37.05
N THR A 423 39.24 19.33 35.85
CA THR A 423 39.81 19.81 34.56
C THR A 423 38.90 20.78 33.80
N GLY A 424 37.68 20.99 34.30
CA GLY A 424 36.67 21.78 33.57
C GLY A 424 36.16 21.07 32.33
N LYS A 425 35.78 21.85 31.34
CA LYS A 425 35.25 21.35 30.04
C LYS A 425 36.38 20.71 29.23
N VAL A 426 36.24 19.44 28.86
CA VAL A 426 37.15 18.69 27.99
C VAL A 426 36.41 18.20 26.78
N GLY A 427 36.88 18.56 25.58
CA GLY A 427 36.39 18.03 24.31
C GLY A 427 37.29 16.94 23.76
N THR A 428 36.71 15.79 23.39
CA THR A 428 37.42 14.71 22.69
C THR A 428 36.90 14.62 21.27
N VAL A 429 37.80 14.81 20.31
CA VAL A 429 37.47 14.77 18.86
C VAL A 429 37.58 13.33 18.36
N TYR A 430 36.59 12.92 17.61
CA TYR A 430 36.53 11.64 16.93
C TYR A 430 36.45 11.83 15.43
N ASN A 431 36.97 10.89 14.64
CA ASN A 431 37.06 10.94 13.18
C ASN A 431 37.70 12.28 12.70
N ASP A 432 38.87 12.62 13.22
CA ASP A 432 39.61 13.84 12.90
C ASP A 432 40.04 13.93 11.42
N ASN A 433 40.05 12.81 10.71
CA ASN A 433 40.34 12.72 9.27
C ASN A 433 39.18 12.02 8.52
N PRO A 434 38.06 12.72 8.25
CA PRO A 434 36.91 12.12 7.61
C PRO A 434 37.21 11.69 6.16
N GLN A 435 36.82 10.48 5.82
CA GLN A 435 37.00 9.89 4.50
C GLN A 435 35.73 10.05 3.66
N TYR A 436 35.87 10.32 2.38
CA TYR A 436 34.79 10.35 1.40
C TYR A 436 35.07 9.36 0.28
N VAL A 437 34.15 8.42 0.10
CA VAL A 437 34.24 7.35 -0.89
C VAL A 437 32.99 7.35 -1.77
N VAL A 438 33.17 7.27 -3.08
CA VAL A 438 32.06 7.09 -4.01
C VAL A 438 32.05 5.64 -4.50
N ASN A 439 30.95 4.97 -4.22
CA ASN A 439 30.71 3.60 -4.67
C ASN A 439 29.63 3.62 -5.77
N ILE A 440 29.93 3.02 -6.90
CA ILE A 440 28.98 2.84 -8.01
C ILE A 440 28.79 1.35 -8.20
N GLY A 441 27.88 0.76 -7.47
CA GLY A 441 27.71 -0.68 -7.39
C GLY A 441 28.95 -1.38 -6.79
N SER A 442 28.79 -2.28 -5.87
CA SER A 442 29.90 -3.01 -5.26
C SER A 442 30.29 -4.24 -6.10
N GLY A 443 31.57 -4.37 -6.41
CA GLY A 443 32.12 -5.54 -7.11
C GLY A 443 31.57 -5.74 -8.53
N SER A 444 31.18 -6.97 -8.86
CA SER A 444 30.64 -7.33 -10.18
C SER A 444 29.18 -6.90 -10.43
N ASN A 445 28.46 -6.46 -9.39
CA ASN A 445 27.02 -6.19 -9.46
C ASN A 445 26.71 -4.70 -9.34
N LYS A 446 26.61 -4.00 -10.48
CA LYS A 446 26.12 -2.62 -10.57
C LYS A 446 24.59 -2.55 -10.48
N VAL A 447 23.91 -3.67 -10.61
CA VAL A 447 22.45 -3.82 -10.56
C VAL A 447 22.08 -4.33 -9.19
N LEU A 448 21.23 -3.58 -8.46
CA LEU A 448 20.70 -3.97 -7.16
C LEU A 448 19.65 -5.07 -7.31
N GLU A 449 18.72 -4.85 -8.22
CA GLU A 449 17.64 -5.78 -8.54
C GLU A 449 17.39 -5.79 -10.05
N GLN A 450 17.04 -6.95 -10.58
CA GLN A 450 16.50 -7.07 -11.93
C GLN A 450 15.45 -8.17 -11.96
N THR A 451 14.33 -7.87 -12.59
CA THR A 451 13.26 -8.85 -12.87
C THR A 451 12.89 -8.76 -14.35
N ILE A 452 12.90 -9.91 -15.01
CA ILE A 452 12.46 -10.07 -16.39
C ILE A 452 11.21 -10.94 -16.40
N ARG A 453 10.16 -10.48 -17.09
CA ARG A 453 8.93 -11.26 -17.31
C ARG A 453 8.65 -11.36 -18.80
N SER A 454 8.30 -12.54 -19.25
CA SER A 454 7.76 -12.77 -20.57
C SER A 454 6.44 -13.52 -20.50
N ASN A 455 5.49 -13.09 -21.30
CA ASN A 455 4.18 -13.71 -21.40
C ASN A 455 3.86 -13.95 -22.86
N TRP A 456 3.25 -15.08 -23.16
CA TRP A 456 2.60 -15.29 -24.45
C TRP A 456 1.29 -16.04 -24.26
N GLU A 457 0.31 -15.71 -25.08
CA GLU A 457 -1.01 -16.32 -25.07
C GLU A 457 -1.55 -16.51 -26.47
N VAL A 458 -2.36 -17.55 -26.63
CA VAL A 458 -3.14 -17.82 -27.84
C VAL A 458 -4.56 -18.11 -27.42
N LYS A 459 -5.53 -17.49 -28.07
CA LYS A 459 -6.97 -17.61 -27.79
C LYS A 459 -7.73 -17.87 -29.09
N LEU A 460 -8.63 -18.83 -29.04
CA LEU A 460 -9.64 -19.06 -30.07
C LEU A 460 -11.01 -18.77 -29.48
N GLY A 461 -11.71 -17.78 -30.00
CA GLY A 461 -13.02 -17.35 -29.54
C GLY A 461 -14.10 -17.55 -30.62
N TYR A 462 -15.30 -17.91 -30.19
CA TYR A 462 -16.46 -18.06 -31.03
C TYR A 462 -17.65 -17.34 -30.39
N ASP A 463 -18.15 -16.30 -31.06
CA ASP A 463 -19.27 -15.50 -30.60
C ASP A 463 -20.41 -15.60 -31.63
N ARG A 464 -21.60 -16.02 -31.20
CA ARG A 464 -22.76 -16.15 -32.04
C ARG A 464 -24.05 -15.77 -31.34
N ALA A 465 -24.83 -14.94 -32.01
CA ALA A 465 -26.20 -14.65 -31.66
C ALA A 465 -27.15 -15.19 -32.73
N TRP A 466 -28.22 -15.84 -32.29
CA TRP A 466 -29.32 -16.32 -33.17
C TRP A 466 -30.66 -16.26 -32.44
N ASN A 467 -31.65 -15.67 -33.08
CA ASN A 467 -32.94 -15.41 -32.41
C ASN A 467 -32.80 -14.76 -31.04
N ASN A 468 -33.16 -15.51 -30.00
CA ASN A 468 -33.11 -15.11 -28.60
C ASN A 468 -31.91 -15.68 -27.84
N HIS A 469 -30.96 -16.29 -28.52
CA HIS A 469 -29.81 -16.98 -27.94
C HIS A 469 -28.51 -16.23 -28.26
N GLN A 470 -27.64 -16.10 -27.28
CA GLN A 470 -26.28 -15.61 -27.46
C GLN A 470 -25.34 -16.61 -26.83
N LEU A 471 -24.36 -17.09 -27.58
CA LEU A 471 -23.33 -18.03 -27.10
C LEU A 471 -21.96 -17.43 -27.39
N SER A 472 -21.13 -17.39 -26.37
CA SER A 472 -19.70 -17.04 -26.47
C SER A 472 -18.89 -18.18 -25.86
N VAL A 473 -17.95 -18.74 -26.63
CA VAL A 473 -17.05 -19.80 -26.18
C VAL A 473 -15.63 -19.41 -26.52
N ALA A 474 -14.70 -19.60 -25.59
CA ALA A 474 -13.28 -19.38 -25.84
C ALA A 474 -12.42 -20.48 -25.26
N ALA A 475 -11.35 -20.83 -25.97
CA ALA A 475 -10.26 -21.65 -25.49
C ALA A 475 -8.99 -20.81 -25.51
N LEU A 476 -8.24 -20.81 -24.41
CA LEU A 476 -7.06 -20.00 -24.22
C LEU A 476 -5.91 -20.87 -23.68
N TYR A 477 -4.72 -20.70 -24.25
CA TYR A 477 -3.47 -21.14 -23.65
C TYR A 477 -2.58 -19.95 -23.35
N ARG A 478 -2.01 -19.91 -22.12
CA ARG A 478 -1.12 -18.85 -21.68
C ARG A 478 0.11 -19.46 -20.98
N GLN A 479 1.26 -18.88 -21.25
CA GLN A 479 2.51 -19.16 -20.54
C GLN A 479 3.12 -17.85 -20.05
N GLU A 480 3.62 -17.88 -18.82
CA GLU A 480 4.36 -16.80 -18.18
C GLU A 480 5.71 -17.35 -17.68
N MET A 481 6.77 -16.58 -17.87
CA MET A 481 8.09 -16.82 -17.30
C MET A 481 8.51 -15.57 -16.52
N GLU A 482 9.09 -15.78 -15.33
CA GLU A 482 9.64 -14.73 -14.50
C GLU A 482 11.03 -15.13 -14.02
N GLU A 483 12.02 -14.24 -14.21
CA GLU A 483 13.39 -14.40 -13.75
C GLU A 483 13.77 -13.21 -12.88
N SER A 484 14.43 -13.48 -11.75
CA SER A 484 14.95 -12.46 -10.85
C SER A 484 16.45 -12.62 -10.67
N LEU A 485 17.18 -11.52 -10.57
CA LEU A 485 18.61 -11.49 -10.34
C LEU A 485 18.97 -12.29 -9.07
N GLY A 486 20.02 -13.12 -9.18
CA GLY A 486 20.50 -13.95 -8.07
C GLY A 486 19.68 -15.23 -7.82
N VAL A 487 18.63 -15.47 -8.57
CA VAL A 487 17.84 -16.71 -8.51
C VAL A 487 18.24 -17.63 -9.68
N ASN A 488 18.80 -18.79 -9.37
CA ASN A 488 19.24 -19.78 -10.38
C ASN A 488 18.06 -20.59 -10.96
N SER A 489 16.88 -20.01 -11.03
CA SER A 489 15.69 -20.69 -11.52
C SER A 489 14.64 -19.71 -11.98
N SER A 490 14.15 -19.93 -13.18
CA SER A 490 13.00 -19.21 -13.72
C SER A 490 11.69 -19.78 -13.18
N TRP A 491 10.75 -18.92 -12.92
CA TRP A 491 9.41 -19.26 -12.50
C TRP A 491 8.48 -19.37 -13.72
N TYR A 492 8.03 -20.57 -14.02
CA TYR A 492 7.10 -20.82 -15.14
C TYR A 492 5.68 -21.07 -14.65
N ARG A 493 4.73 -20.44 -15.31
CA ARG A 493 3.28 -20.63 -15.12
C ARG A 493 2.61 -20.94 -16.44
N HIS A 494 1.69 -21.90 -16.44
CA HIS A 494 0.92 -22.30 -17.60
C HIS A 494 -0.57 -22.30 -17.26
N SER A 495 -1.41 -21.86 -18.18
CA SER A 495 -2.87 -21.95 -18.03
C SER A 495 -3.49 -22.41 -19.35
N LEU A 496 -4.27 -23.48 -19.26
CA LEU A 496 -5.16 -23.92 -20.34
C LEU A 496 -6.59 -23.72 -19.85
N MET A 497 -7.34 -22.83 -20.49
CA MET A 497 -8.64 -22.39 -20.02
C MET A 497 -9.69 -22.49 -21.11
N GLY A 498 -10.86 -23.04 -20.75
CA GLY A 498 -12.10 -22.98 -21.48
C GLY A 498 -13.10 -22.05 -20.80
N ILE A 499 -13.75 -21.21 -21.56
CA ILE A 499 -14.78 -20.28 -21.10
C ILE A 499 -16.01 -20.47 -21.99
N ALA A 500 -17.20 -20.57 -21.38
CA ALA A 500 -18.46 -20.62 -22.10
C ALA A 500 -19.46 -19.66 -21.42
N SER A 501 -20.09 -18.83 -22.19
CA SER A 501 -21.13 -17.89 -21.76
C SER A 501 -22.37 -18.08 -22.61
N TYR A 502 -23.51 -18.26 -21.98
CA TYR A 502 -24.79 -18.41 -22.65
C TYR A 502 -25.82 -17.43 -22.10
N ASN A 503 -26.50 -16.72 -22.99
CA ASN A 503 -27.57 -15.78 -22.67
C ASN A 503 -28.83 -16.10 -23.47
N PHE A 504 -29.94 -16.25 -22.77
CA PHE A 504 -31.26 -16.48 -23.35
C PHE A 504 -32.19 -15.28 -23.08
N ARG A 505 -32.60 -14.62 -24.17
CA ARG A 505 -33.55 -13.46 -24.20
C ARG A 505 -33.12 -12.29 -23.31
N ASN A 506 -31.85 -12.15 -22.99
CA ASN A 506 -31.36 -11.20 -21.97
C ASN A 506 -32.09 -11.33 -20.61
N LYS A 507 -32.64 -12.52 -20.33
CA LYS A 507 -33.33 -12.85 -19.07
C LYS A 507 -32.49 -13.82 -18.22
N TYR A 508 -31.93 -14.85 -18.80
CA TYR A 508 -31.20 -15.92 -18.13
C TYR A 508 -29.80 -16.05 -18.71
N MET A 509 -28.80 -15.91 -17.86
CA MET A 509 -27.40 -16.02 -18.22
C MET A 509 -26.71 -17.07 -17.41
N VAL A 510 -25.80 -17.81 -18.05
CA VAL A 510 -24.94 -18.80 -17.37
C VAL A 510 -23.52 -18.69 -17.94
N ASP A 511 -22.54 -18.64 -17.08
CA ASP A 511 -21.11 -18.69 -17.43
C ASP A 511 -20.43 -19.86 -16.76
N VAL A 512 -19.53 -20.50 -17.50
CA VAL A 512 -18.72 -21.61 -17.02
C VAL A 512 -17.26 -21.33 -17.37
N VAL A 513 -16.37 -21.51 -16.41
CA VAL A 513 -14.91 -21.44 -16.57
C VAL A 513 -14.29 -22.75 -16.13
N ALA A 514 -13.42 -23.28 -16.96
CA ALA A 514 -12.60 -24.45 -16.66
C ALA A 514 -11.14 -24.11 -16.91
N ASN A 515 -10.37 -23.92 -15.85
CA ASN A 515 -8.97 -23.50 -15.93
C ASN A 515 -8.05 -24.58 -15.34
N ARG A 516 -7.17 -25.16 -16.18
CA ARG A 516 -6.10 -26.05 -15.76
C ARG A 516 -4.81 -25.23 -15.69
N TYR A 517 -4.38 -24.91 -14.48
CA TYR A 517 -3.22 -24.08 -14.19
C TYR A 517 -2.06 -24.90 -13.64
N GLY A 518 -0.85 -24.61 -14.09
CA GLY A 518 0.39 -25.24 -13.63
C GLY A 518 1.46 -24.22 -13.26
N THR A 519 2.29 -24.56 -12.27
CA THR A 519 3.43 -23.74 -11.84
C THR A 519 4.67 -24.58 -11.58
N SER A 520 5.85 -24.03 -11.93
CA SER A 520 7.14 -24.71 -11.72
C SER A 520 7.54 -24.85 -10.25
N VAL A 521 6.88 -24.10 -9.34
CA VAL A 521 7.16 -24.14 -7.90
C VAL A 521 6.70 -25.43 -7.26
N LEU A 522 5.61 -26.03 -7.78
CA LEU A 522 5.11 -27.31 -7.30
C LEU A 522 6.06 -28.47 -7.65
N LEU A 523 5.97 -29.55 -6.88
CA LEU A 523 6.85 -30.70 -7.02
C LEU A 523 6.65 -31.41 -8.37
N LYS A 524 7.69 -32.12 -8.82
CA LYS A 524 7.66 -32.91 -10.06
C LYS A 524 6.52 -33.97 -9.98
N GLY A 525 5.68 -34.04 -11.01
CA GLY A 525 4.55 -34.94 -11.10
C GLY A 525 3.22 -34.34 -10.64
N ASP A 526 3.25 -33.21 -9.93
CA ASP A 526 2.06 -32.63 -9.31
C ASP A 526 1.89 -31.13 -9.60
N LYS A 527 2.35 -30.68 -10.76
CA LYS A 527 2.46 -29.25 -11.14
C LYS A 527 1.16 -28.62 -11.57
N PHE A 528 0.13 -29.37 -11.91
CA PHE A 528 -1.11 -28.86 -12.47
C PHE A 528 -2.29 -29.06 -11.53
N ARG A 529 -3.14 -28.03 -11.42
CA ARG A 529 -4.39 -28.03 -10.65
C ARG A 529 -5.55 -27.53 -11.50
N PHE A 530 -6.77 -27.92 -11.12
CA PHE A 530 -7.98 -27.54 -11.82
C PHE A 530 -8.82 -26.53 -11.01
N TYR A 531 -9.20 -25.43 -11.66
CA TYR A 531 -9.95 -24.32 -11.07
C TYR A 531 -11.25 -24.11 -11.86
N PRO A 532 -12.36 -24.77 -11.48
CA PRO A 532 -13.67 -24.60 -12.10
C PRO A 532 -14.39 -23.40 -11.51
N ALA A 533 -15.27 -22.78 -12.33
CA ALA A 533 -16.23 -21.82 -11.84
C ALA A 533 -17.51 -21.85 -12.65
N VAL A 534 -18.62 -21.49 -12.02
CA VAL A 534 -19.93 -21.34 -12.64
C VAL A 534 -20.61 -20.11 -12.02
N SER A 535 -21.30 -19.36 -12.88
CA SER A 535 -22.17 -18.27 -12.42
C SER A 535 -23.43 -18.20 -13.26
N ALA A 536 -24.48 -17.69 -12.66
CA ALA A 536 -25.78 -17.49 -13.30
C ALA A 536 -26.37 -16.11 -12.91
N ALA A 537 -27.15 -15.54 -13.83
CA ALA A 537 -27.93 -14.35 -13.55
C ALA A 537 -29.34 -14.46 -14.11
N TRP A 538 -30.27 -13.84 -13.38
CA TRP A 538 -31.65 -13.70 -13.80
C TRP A 538 -32.04 -12.22 -13.77
N VAL A 539 -32.40 -11.69 -14.95
CA VAL A 539 -32.85 -10.30 -15.10
C VAL A 539 -34.37 -10.29 -14.98
N LEU A 540 -34.85 -10.03 -13.76
CA LEU A 540 -36.28 -10.02 -13.44
C LEU A 540 -37.00 -8.85 -14.13
N SER A 541 -36.32 -7.71 -14.33
CA SER A 541 -36.93 -6.56 -15.03
C SER A 541 -37.32 -6.86 -16.48
N ASN A 542 -36.70 -7.89 -17.10
CA ASN A 542 -37.04 -8.29 -18.48
C ASN A 542 -38.19 -9.32 -18.53
N GLU A 543 -38.73 -9.75 -17.37
CA GLU A 543 -39.86 -10.67 -17.31
C GLU A 543 -41.18 -9.96 -17.63
N ASP A 544 -42.12 -10.68 -18.22
CA ASP A 544 -43.37 -10.13 -18.69
C ASP A 544 -44.19 -9.43 -17.59
N PHE A 545 -44.00 -9.81 -16.31
CA PHE A 545 -44.72 -9.19 -15.18
C PHE A 545 -44.07 -7.87 -14.69
N LEU A 546 -42.84 -7.56 -15.10
CA LEU A 546 -42.08 -6.34 -14.70
C LEU A 546 -41.71 -5.44 -15.87
N LYS A 547 -41.59 -5.95 -17.10
CA LYS A 547 -41.05 -5.21 -18.27
C LYS A 547 -41.74 -3.88 -18.56
N ASP A 548 -43.00 -3.75 -18.17
CA ASP A 548 -43.79 -2.54 -18.42
C ASP A 548 -43.73 -1.51 -17.30
N ARG A 549 -42.94 -1.75 -16.27
CA ARG A 549 -42.71 -0.82 -15.13
C ARG A 549 -41.60 0.16 -15.47
N SER A 550 -41.94 1.31 -15.99
CA SER A 550 -41.02 2.34 -16.49
C SER A 550 -40.04 2.91 -15.47
N PHE A 551 -40.27 2.70 -14.18
CA PHE A 551 -39.36 3.16 -13.10
C PHE A 551 -38.28 2.13 -12.74
N ILE A 552 -38.40 0.89 -13.22
CA ILE A 552 -37.40 -0.17 -12.99
C ILE A 552 -36.58 -0.33 -14.28
N ASP A 553 -35.34 0.17 -14.27
CA ASP A 553 -34.44 0.04 -15.41
C ASP A 553 -33.73 -1.31 -15.38
N LEU A 554 -33.31 -1.78 -14.19
CA LEU A 554 -32.72 -3.10 -13.98
C LEU A 554 -33.12 -3.65 -12.62
N LEU A 555 -33.52 -4.91 -12.61
CA LEU A 555 -33.61 -5.74 -11.40
C LEU A 555 -33.02 -7.11 -11.77
N LYS A 556 -31.84 -7.43 -11.21
CA LYS A 556 -31.08 -8.63 -11.55
C LYS A 556 -30.57 -9.34 -10.31
N LEU A 557 -30.76 -10.66 -10.27
CA LEU A 557 -30.17 -11.58 -9.28
C LEU A 557 -28.97 -12.28 -9.87
N ARG A 558 -27.90 -12.47 -9.09
CA ARG A 558 -26.69 -13.16 -9.47
C ARG A 558 -26.32 -14.22 -8.45
N LEU A 559 -25.79 -15.35 -8.94
CA LEU A 559 -25.26 -16.43 -8.12
C LEU A 559 -23.96 -16.92 -8.74
N SER A 560 -22.91 -17.08 -7.95
CA SER A 560 -21.65 -17.61 -8.45
C SER A 560 -20.95 -18.51 -7.45
N TYR A 561 -20.24 -19.49 -8.00
CA TYR A 561 -19.27 -20.34 -7.33
C TYR A 561 -18.01 -20.42 -8.17
N GLY A 562 -16.86 -20.39 -7.54
CA GLY A 562 -15.60 -20.64 -8.23
C GLY A 562 -14.47 -20.97 -7.29
N ARG A 563 -13.55 -21.76 -7.81
CA ARG A 563 -12.31 -22.12 -7.14
C ARG A 563 -11.16 -21.33 -7.75
N SER A 564 -10.32 -20.77 -6.91
CA SER A 564 -9.07 -20.10 -7.27
C SER A 564 -7.99 -20.43 -6.24
N ALA A 565 -6.76 -19.98 -6.45
CA ALA A 565 -5.69 -20.26 -5.50
C ALA A 565 -4.72 -19.07 -5.35
N VAL A 566 -3.73 -19.19 -4.47
CA VAL A 566 -2.59 -18.28 -4.30
C VAL A 566 -1.33 -18.98 -4.76
N ASP A 567 -0.64 -18.42 -5.76
CA ASP A 567 0.64 -18.90 -6.30
C ASP A 567 1.78 -17.98 -5.84
N ASN A 568 1.86 -17.69 -4.57
CA ASN A 568 2.93 -16.87 -3.97
C ASN A 568 3.78 -17.75 -3.02
N LEU A 569 4.40 -18.78 -3.58
CA LEU A 569 5.26 -19.70 -2.85
C LEU A 569 6.73 -19.39 -3.09
N SER A 570 7.56 -19.55 -2.07
CA SER A 570 9.00 -19.46 -2.23
C SER A 570 9.53 -20.60 -3.09
N TYR A 571 10.47 -20.29 -3.98
CA TYR A 571 11.15 -21.32 -4.76
C TYR A 571 11.98 -22.24 -3.87
N GLY A 572 12.00 -23.54 -4.19
CA GLY A 572 12.88 -24.53 -3.53
C GLY A 572 12.36 -25.11 -2.23
N LEU A 573 11.05 -24.94 -1.90
CA LEU A 573 10.45 -25.57 -0.72
C LEU A 573 10.59 -27.10 -0.71
N GLY A 574 10.61 -27.73 -1.89
CA GLY A 574 10.83 -29.18 -2.06
C GLY A 574 12.29 -29.59 -2.25
N LYS A 575 13.26 -28.69 -2.02
CA LYS A 575 14.69 -28.98 -2.17
C LYS A 575 15.40 -29.02 -0.82
N HIS A 576 16.46 -29.83 -0.73
CA HIS A 576 17.37 -29.78 0.40
C HIS A 576 18.14 -28.48 0.39
N TYR A 577 18.28 -27.85 1.54
CA TYR A 577 19.07 -26.64 1.71
C TYR A 577 20.23 -26.90 2.65
N TRP A 578 21.44 -26.72 2.13
CA TRP A 578 22.70 -26.88 2.84
C TRP A 578 23.38 -25.55 3.01
N SER A 579 23.92 -25.28 4.19
CA SER A 579 24.64 -24.07 4.53
C SER A 579 26.06 -24.39 4.98
N SER A 580 27.02 -23.63 4.52
CA SER A 580 28.43 -23.71 4.91
C SER A 580 28.78 -22.89 6.16
N LEU A 581 27.79 -22.48 6.96
CA LEU A 581 27.98 -21.54 8.05
C LEU A 581 28.60 -22.10 9.33
N ARG A 582 28.76 -23.42 9.43
CA ARG A 582 29.41 -24.02 10.60
C ARG A 582 30.88 -24.24 10.36
N LYS A 583 31.69 -23.69 11.26
CA LYS A 583 33.13 -23.87 11.31
C LYS A 583 33.46 -24.95 12.31
N TYR A 584 34.37 -25.83 11.93
CA TYR A 584 34.94 -26.86 12.80
C TYR A 584 36.41 -26.57 12.95
N TYR A 585 36.94 -26.76 14.15
CA TYR A 585 38.35 -26.55 14.47
C TYR A 585 39.00 -27.90 14.71
N PHE A 586 40.08 -28.17 14.01
CA PHE A 586 40.80 -29.44 14.07
C PHE A 586 42.25 -29.24 14.45
N GLY A 587 42.78 -30.19 15.25
CA GLY A 587 44.16 -30.25 15.70
C GLY A 587 44.57 -29.15 16.68
N ASP A 588 45.82 -29.25 17.14
CA ASP A 588 46.41 -28.32 18.13
C ASP A 588 46.59 -26.90 17.59
N SER A 589 46.60 -26.76 16.26
CA SER A 589 46.69 -25.44 15.61
C SER A 589 45.34 -24.74 15.39
N ASN A 590 44.21 -25.27 15.91
CA ASN A 590 42.89 -24.72 15.72
C ASN A 590 42.59 -24.42 14.24
N THR A 591 42.96 -25.31 13.34
CA THR A 591 42.68 -25.12 11.89
C THR A 591 41.17 -25.11 11.66
N GLU A 592 40.69 -23.95 11.17
CA GLU A 592 39.29 -23.73 10.84
C GLU A 592 38.92 -24.42 9.52
N VAL A 593 37.95 -25.30 9.56
CA VAL A 593 37.40 -25.97 8.37
C VAL A 593 35.89 -25.67 8.28
N SER A 594 35.45 -25.19 7.13
CA SER A 594 34.03 -24.97 6.87
C SER A 594 33.34 -26.30 6.60
N GLY A 595 32.32 -26.59 7.41
CA GLY A 595 31.44 -27.73 7.22
C GLY A 595 30.12 -27.35 6.54
N TYR A 596 29.41 -28.35 6.03
CA TYR A 596 28.05 -28.18 5.50
C TYR A 596 27.06 -28.78 6.50
N LEU A 597 26.00 -28.00 6.76
CA LEU A 597 24.87 -28.44 7.59
C LEU A 597 23.59 -28.37 6.77
N GLU A 598 22.79 -29.45 6.81
CA GLU A 598 21.43 -29.37 6.30
C GLU A 598 20.60 -28.48 7.23
N ARG A 599 20.12 -27.37 6.69
CA ARG A 599 19.37 -26.37 7.44
C ARG A 599 17.85 -26.60 7.38
N LYS A 600 17.37 -27.19 6.31
CA LYS A 600 15.94 -27.31 6.06
C LYS A 600 15.61 -28.67 5.43
N ILE A 601 14.67 -29.38 6.03
CA ILE A 601 14.07 -30.57 5.46
C ILE A 601 13.16 -30.18 4.29
N PRO A 602 13.28 -30.82 3.10
CA PRO A 602 12.41 -30.52 1.98
C PRO A 602 10.97 -30.95 2.24
N MET A 603 10.03 -30.21 1.71
CA MET A 603 8.63 -30.62 1.69
C MET A 603 8.45 -31.80 0.73
N ARG A 604 7.81 -32.86 1.19
CA ARG A 604 7.48 -34.07 0.37
C ARG A 604 6.17 -33.91 -0.40
N SER A 605 5.28 -33.05 0.07
CA SER A 605 4.01 -32.67 -0.55
C SER A 605 3.87 -31.17 -0.47
N LEU A 606 3.53 -30.54 -1.59
CA LEU A 606 3.36 -29.10 -1.69
C LEU A 606 2.10 -28.81 -2.51
N GLU A 607 1.17 -28.09 -1.90
CA GLU A 607 -0.06 -27.65 -2.53
C GLU A 607 -0.17 -26.11 -2.52
N LEU A 608 -0.95 -25.57 -3.44
CA LEU A 608 -1.29 -24.15 -3.44
C LEU A 608 -2.41 -23.91 -2.43
N GLU A 609 -2.36 -22.78 -1.73
CA GLU A 609 -3.50 -22.27 -0.98
C GLU A 609 -4.70 -22.12 -1.91
N THR A 610 -5.80 -22.76 -1.58
CA THR A 610 -7.00 -22.85 -2.43
C THR A 610 -8.16 -22.12 -1.76
N ALA A 611 -8.91 -21.32 -2.54
CA ALA A 611 -10.10 -20.58 -2.14
C ALA A 611 -11.32 -21.11 -2.89
N ASP A 612 -12.33 -21.61 -2.16
CA ASP A 612 -13.67 -21.90 -2.66
C ASP A 612 -14.58 -20.72 -2.30
N LYS A 613 -15.05 -19.99 -3.31
CA LYS A 613 -15.79 -18.74 -3.17
C LYS A 613 -17.23 -18.88 -3.65
N TYR A 614 -18.16 -18.44 -2.84
CA TYR A 614 -19.59 -18.36 -3.12
C TYR A 614 -20.06 -16.92 -3.05
N ASN A 615 -20.93 -16.49 -3.96
CA ASN A 615 -21.47 -15.13 -3.96
C ASN A 615 -22.92 -15.13 -4.43
N ILE A 616 -23.75 -14.34 -3.73
CA ILE A 616 -25.13 -14.01 -4.13
C ILE A 616 -25.19 -12.51 -4.27
N GLY A 617 -25.68 -12.00 -5.40
CA GLY A 617 -25.73 -10.58 -5.70
C GLY A 617 -27.09 -10.13 -6.18
N LEU A 618 -27.42 -8.87 -5.88
CA LEU A 618 -28.61 -8.15 -6.34
C LEU A 618 -28.16 -6.83 -6.95
N ASP A 619 -28.54 -6.58 -8.20
CA ASP A 619 -28.34 -5.29 -8.87
C ASP A 619 -29.71 -4.66 -9.16
N VAL A 620 -29.88 -3.41 -8.74
CA VAL A 620 -31.11 -2.63 -8.94
C VAL A 620 -30.75 -1.28 -9.55
N GLN A 621 -31.48 -0.89 -10.57
CA GLN A 621 -31.44 0.48 -11.10
C GLN A 621 -32.86 0.99 -11.28
N LEU A 622 -33.10 2.20 -10.76
CA LEU A 622 -34.41 2.85 -10.78
C LEU A 622 -34.30 4.27 -11.33
N PHE A 623 -35.30 4.69 -12.09
CA PHE A 623 -35.47 6.06 -12.60
C PHE A 623 -34.28 6.55 -13.45
N LYS A 624 -33.42 5.66 -13.91
CA LYS A 624 -32.12 5.99 -14.56
C LYS A 624 -31.17 6.85 -13.71
N LYS A 625 -31.43 6.98 -12.40
CA LYS A 625 -30.71 7.85 -11.47
C LYS A 625 -30.17 7.12 -10.25
N LEU A 626 -30.94 6.18 -9.71
CA LEU A 626 -30.61 5.41 -8.53
C LEU A 626 -30.02 4.06 -8.95
N SER A 627 -28.84 3.77 -8.48
CA SER A 627 -28.21 2.45 -8.57
C SER A 627 -27.98 1.87 -7.19
N PHE A 628 -28.33 0.59 -7.00
CA PHE A 628 -28.07 -0.13 -5.78
C PHE A 628 -27.52 -1.52 -6.12
N THR A 629 -26.45 -1.90 -5.43
CA THR A 629 -25.87 -3.26 -5.56
C THR A 629 -25.64 -3.82 -4.17
N ALA A 630 -26.01 -5.08 -3.97
CA ALA A 630 -25.74 -5.84 -2.75
C ALA A 630 -25.10 -7.17 -3.11
N ASP A 631 -24.00 -7.51 -2.49
CA ASP A 631 -23.30 -8.79 -2.63
C ASP A 631 -23.06 -9.41 -1.26
N MET A 632 -23.52 -10.64 -1.06
CA MET A 632 -23.20 -11.48 0.09
C MET A 632 -22.25 -12.58 -0.34
N TYR A 633 -21.15 -12.76 0.37
CA TYR A 633 -20.13 -13.74 0.02
C TYR A 633 -19.71 -14.63 1.18
N TYR A 634 -19.23 -15.80 0.81
CA TYR A 634 -18.56 -16.76 1.69
C TYR A 634 -17.34 -17.34 0.96
N ASP A 635 -16.16 -17.23 1.57
CA ASP A 635 -14.87 -17.72 1.06
C ASP A 635 -14.27 -18.69 2.07
N LYS A 636 -13.99 -19.91 1.64
CA LYS A 636 -13.32 -20.94 2.44
C LYS A 636 -11.95 -21.24 1.86
N ARG A 637 -10.92 -20.92 2.63
CA ARG A 637 -9.54 -21.19 2.27
C ARG A 637 -9.01 -22.45 2.95
N SER A 638 -8.25 -23.23 2.19
CA SER A 638 -7.62 -24.46 2.63
C SER A 638 -6.20 -24.55 2.05
N ASN A 639 -5.43 -25.51 2.57
CA ASN A 639 -4.05 -25.76 2.16
C ASN A 639 -3.13 -24.53 2.35
N ILE A 640 -3.45 -23.61 3.26
CA ILE A 640 -2.58 -22.48 3.57
C ILE A 640 -1.27 -23.02 4.16
N LEU A 641 -0.17 -22.55 3.61
CA LEU A 641 1.17 -22.93 4.05
C LEU A 641 1.50 -22.24 5.37
N VAL A 642 1.71 -23.02 6.42
CA VAL A 642 1.97 -22.52 7.77
C VAL A 642 3.17 -23.24 8.40
N SER A 643 3.82 -22.59 9.35
CA SER A 643 4.87 -23.21 10.15
C SER A 643 4.31 -24.32 11.03
N ASN A 644 4.95 -25.49 11.02
CA ASN A 644 4.55 -26.62 11.86
C ASN A 644 5.12 -26.46 13.28
N LYS A 645 4.32 -25.91 14.18
CA LYS A 645 4.69 -25.73 15.61
C LYS A 645 4.41 -26.98 16.47
N LYS A 646 3.97 -28.07 15.86
CA LYS A 646 3.70 -29.34 16.56
C LYS A 646 4.94 -30.21 16.73
N VAL A 647 6.06 -29.83 16.08
CA VAL A 647 7.32 -30.57 16.14
C VAL A 647 8.26 -29.92 17.16
N SER A 648 8.86 -30.75 18.01
CA SER A 648 9.80 -30.30 19.03
C SER A 648 11.06 -29.67 18.40
N GLY A 649 11.52 -28.53 18.93
CA GLY A 649 12.78 -27.88 18.55
C GLY A 649 14.03 -28.76 18.85
N MET A 650 13.91 -29.82 19.60
CA MET A 650 15.00 -30.78 19.87
C MET A 650 15.50 -31.49 18.61
N ILE A 651 14.72 -31.44 17.51
CA ILE A 651 15.15 -32.01 16.23
C ILE A 651 16.39 -31.31 15.64
N GLY A 652 16.68 -30.06 16.07
CA GLY A 652 17.88 -29.30 15.73
C GLY A 652 17.99 -28.85 14.27
N ILE A 653 16.92 -28.99 13.47
CA ILE A 653 16.81 -28.58 12.08
C ILE A 653 15.47 -27.90 11.83
N ASP A 654 15.41 -26.96 10.88
CA ASP A 654 14.19 -26.27 10.53
C ASP A 654 13.18 -27.24 9.91
N VAL A 655 12.03 -27.37 10.57
CA VAL A 655 10.94 -28.25 10.13
C VAL A 655 10.25 -27.59 8.93
N PRO A 656 9.90 -28.36 7.88
CA PRO A 656 9.21 -27.81 6.73
C PRO A 656 7.84 -27.26 7.14
N GLN A 657 7.43 -26.19 6.47
CA GLN A 657 6.05 -25.73 6.52
C GLN A 657 5.09 -26.82 6.03
N GLN A 658 3.83 -26.71 6.39
CA GLN A 658 2.78 -27.67 6.00
C GLN A 658 1.56 -26.94 5.45
N ASN A 659 0.90 -27.54 4.46
CA ASN A 659 -0.35 -27.07 3.87
C ASN A 659 -1.58 -27.47 4.70
N VAL A 660 -1.61 -27.12 5.99
CA VAL A 660 -2.69 -27.47 6.92
C VAL A 660 -3.57 -26.28 7.32
N GLY A 661 -3.12 -25.05 7.05
CA GLY A 661 -3.87 -23.86 7.44
C GLY A 661 -5.22 -23.77 6.75
N LYS A 662 -6.23 -23.29 7.48
CA LYS A 662 -7.60 -23.08 7.00
C LYS A 662 -8.18 -21.83 7.60
N VAL A 663 -8.86 -21.04 6.77
CA VAL A 663 -9.55 -19.79 7.14
C VAL A 663 -10.90 -19.77 6.44
N GLU A 664 -11.91 -19.24 7.09
CA GLU A 664 -13.17 -18.86 6.47
C GLU A 664 -13.38 -17.35 6.57
N SER A 665 -13.97 -16.76 5.53
CA SER A 665 -14.33 -15.35 5.49
C SER A 665 -15.72 -15.19 4.90
N LYS A 666 -16.50 -14.26 5.43
CA LYS A 666 -17.84 -13.94 4.96
C LYS A 666 -18.09 -12.44 5.08
N GLY A 667 -19.00 -11.93 4.30
CA GLY A 667 -19.31 -10.52 4.37
C GLY A 667 -20.49 -10.11 3.52
N LEU A 668 -20.85 -8.83 3.68
CA LEU A 668 -21.90 -8.15 2.96
C LEU A 668 -21.34 -6.84 2.40
N GLU A 669 -21.49 -6.64 1.11
CA GLU A 669 -21.11 -5.41 0.40
C GLU A 669 -22.38 -4.73 -0.10
N LEU A 670 -22.51 -3.43 0.18
CA LEU A 670 -23.62 -2.60 -0.29
C LEU A 670 -23.04 -1.38 -1.01
N SER A 671 -23.64 -1.01 -2.13
CA SER A 671 -23.31 0.20 -2.86
C SER A 671 -24.60 0.91 -3.27
N LEU A 672 -24.64 2.21 -3.06
CA LEU A 672 -25.76 3.08 -3.43
C LEU A 672 -25.24 4.28 -4.19
N GLY A 673 -25.76 4.52 -5.38
CA GLY A 673 -25.44 5.68 -6.21
C GLY A 673 -26.70 6.46 -6.58
N TRP A 674 -26.59 7.78 -6.54
CA TRP A 674 -27.59 8.70 -7.07
C TRP A 674 -26.90 9.75 -7.92
N ASN A 675 -27.29 9.83 -9.20
CA ASN A 675 -26.80 10.83 -10.14
C ASN A 675 -27.99 11.56 -10.78
N ASP A 676 -27.97 12.89 -10.74
CA ASP A 676 -29.04 13.68 -11.32
C ASP A 676 -28.55 15.02 -11.87
N LYS A 677 -29.33 15.59 -12.78
CA LYS A 677 -29.11 16.91 -13.37
C LYS A 677 -30.42 17.72 -13.35
N ILE A 678 -30.37 18.86 -12.65
CA ILE A 678 -31.48 19.81 -12.56
C ILE A 678 -31.05 21.09 -13.27
N ARG A 679 -31.43 21.27 -14.53
CA ARG A 679 -30.98 22.38 -15.42
C ARG A 679 -29.45 22.38 -15.54
N ASP A 680 -28.79 23.44 -15.07
CA ASP A 680 -27.32 23.59 -15.07
C ASP A 680 -26.63 22.98 -13.84
N PHE A 681 -27.41 22.50 -12.88
CA PHE A 681 -26.89 21.90 -11.66
C PHE A 681 -26.85 20.37 -11.80
N ARG A 682 -25.65 19.82 -11.85
CA ARG A 682 -25.37 18.36 -11.84
C ARG A 682 -24.85 17.99 -10.47
N TYR A 683 -25.30 16.86 -9.92
CA TYR A 683 -24.78 16.36 -8.67
C TYR A 683 -24.83 14.85 -8.61
N TYR A 684 -23.93 14.27 -7.80
CA TYR A 684 -23.92 12.85 -7.51
C TYR A 684 -23.59 12.56 -6.04
N VAL A 685 -24.11 11.44 -5.57
CA VAL A 685 -23.80 10.88 -4.24
C VAL A 685 -23.61 9.39 -4.42
N ASN A 686 -22.40 8.89 -4.21
CA ASN A 686 -22.08 7.46 -4.31
C ASN A 686 -21.48 6.99 -2.98
N GLY A 687 -22.20 6.09 -2.30
CA GLY A 687 -21.77 5.48 -1.06
C GLY A 687 -21.56 3.98 -1.21
N ASN A 688 -20.59 3.45 -0.50
CA ASN A 688 -20.40 2.00 -0.38
C ASN A 688 -20.02 1.63 1.04
N VAL A 689 -20.41 0.43 1.47
CA VAL A 689 -20.03 -0.14 2.76
C VAL A 689 -19.82 -1.65 2.60
N SER A 690 -18.81 -2.15 3.28
CA SER A 690 -18.47 -3.57 3.29
C SER A 690 -18.26 -4.03 4.72
N PHE A 691 -19.05 -5.01 5.13
CA PHE A 691 -18.90 -5.71 6.41
C PHE A 691 -18.14 -7.01 6.16
N MET A 692 -17.12 -7.24 6.96
CA MET A 692 -16.19 -8.36 6.78
C MET A 692 -16.00 -9.09 8.11
N ASP A 693 -16.04 -10.41 8.06
CA ASP A 693 -15.74 -11.28 9.19
C ASP A 693 -14.87 -12.43 8.72
N SER A 694 -13.89 -12.81 9.52
CA SER A 694 -12.98 -13.91 9.22
C SER A 694 -12.73 -14.77 10.46
N LYS A 695 -12.45 -16.04 10.25
CA LYS A 695 -12.18 -16.99 11.32
C LYS A 695 -11.07 -17.95 10.94
N VAL A 696 -10.06 -18.07 11.80
CA VAL A 696 -9.00 -19.07 11.69
C VAL A 696 -9.56 -20.42 12.12
N LEU A 697 -9.59 -21.39 11.21
CA LEU A 697 -10.05 -22.74 11.50
C LEU A 697 -8.89 -23.68 11.87
N GLU A 698 -7.72 -23.46 11.26
CA GLU A 698 -6.50 -24.22 11.54
C GLU A 698 -5.28 -23.37 11.11
N ASN A 699 -4.23 -23.32 11.90
CA ASN A 699 -3.01 -22.53 11.61
C ASN A 699 -1.70 -23.27 11.99
N GLY A 700 -1.75 -24.56 12.26
CA GLY A 700 -0.58 -25.37 12.60
C GLY A 700 0.00 -25.13 13.99
N GLU A 701 -0.77 -24.52 14.90
CA GLU A 701 -0.34 -24.27 16.29
C GLU A 701 -0.02 -25.58 16.99
N GLY A 702 1.00 -25.49 17.91
CA GLY A 702 1.32 -26.55 18.85
C GLY A 702 0.25 -26.68 19.93
N TYR A 703 0.43 -27.67 20.80
CA TYR A 703 -0.41 -27.84 21.97
C TYR A 703 -0.33 -26.59 22.87
N GLN A 704 -1.49 -26.13 23.32
CA GLN A 704 -1.64 -25.07 24.32
C GLN A 704 -2.36 -25.65 25.53
N PRO A 705 -1.96 -25.30 26.76
CA PRO A 705 -2.59 -25.84 27.97
C PRO A 705 -4.03 -25.32 28.20
N TYR A 706 -4.37 -24.17 27.63
CA TYR A 706 -5.66 -23.51 27.78
C TYR A 706 -6.26 -23.15 26.42
N ASP A 707 -7.58 -23.28 26.28
CA ASP A 707 -8.29 -23.05 25.03
C ASP A 707 -8.23 -21.60 24.55
N TYR A 708 -8.18 -20.63 25.47
CA TYR A 708 -8.13 -19.23 25.14
C TYR A 708 -6.79 -18.74 24.55
N LEU A 709 -5.76 -19.56 24.61
CA LEU A 709 -4.45 -19.26 24.01
C LEU A 709 -4.37 -19.57 22.51
N TYR A 710 -5.32 -20.33 21.98
CA TYR A 710 -5.32 -20.66 20.56
C TYR A 710 -5.78 -19.48 19.72
N ALA A 711 -5.08 -19.16 18.64
CA ALA A 711 -5.57 -18.27 17.60
C ALA A 711 -6.69 -18.92 16.76
N LYS A 712 -6.74 -20.24 16.74
CA LYS A 712 -7.86 -21.01 16.18
C LYS A 712 -9.19 -20.58 16.82
N GLY A 713 -10.20 -20.30 15.99
CA GLY A 713 -11.50 -19.83 16.43
C GLY A 713 -11.64 -18.31 16.47
N HIS A 714 -10.55 -17.57 16.43
CA HIS A 714 -10.50 -16.11 16.41
C HIS A 714 -10.36 -15.56 14.98
N LYS A 715 -10.46 -14.24 14.86
CA LYS A 715 -10.30 -13.51 13.59
C LYS A 715 -8.87 -13.57 13.07
N VAL A 716 -8.69 -13.47 11.76
CA VAL A 716 -7.37 -13.28 11.17
C VAL A 716 -6.80 -11.95 11.70
N GLY A 717 -5.57 -12.00 12.25
CA GLY A 717 -4.92 -10.82 12.84
C GLY A 717 -5.49 -10.41 14.21
N GLN A 718 -6.19 -11.30 14.92
CA GLN A 718 -6.62 -11.07 16.29
C GLN A 718 -5.44 -10.72 17.18
N VAL A 719 -5.59 -9.65 17.97
CA VAL A 719 -4.58 -9.27 18.96
C VAL A 719 -4.71 -10.15 20.19
N PHE A 720 -3.59 -10.70 20.66
CA PHE A 720 -3.47 -11.40 21.93
C PHE A 720 -2.58 -10.60 22.87
N GLY A 721 -2.93 -10.59 24.13
CA GLY A 721 -2.19 -9.85 25.16
C GLY A 721 -2.82 -9.99 26.52
N LEU A 722 -2.26 -9.30 27.49
CA LEU A 722 -2.69 -9.34 28.87
C LEU A 722 -3.83 -8.35 29.15
N GLU A 723 -4.75 -8.72 30.02
CA GLU A 723 -5.79 -7.83 30.52
C GLU A 723 -5.25 -7.00 31.69
N ALA A 724 -4.98 -5.70 31.46
CA ALA A 724 -4.53 -4.79 32.50
C ALA A 724 -5.72 -4.42 33.41
N ILE A 725 -5.51 -4.54 34.72
CA ILE A 725 -6.52 -4.27 35.75
C ILE A 725 -6.18 -3.05 36.63
N GLY A 726 -5.13 -2.31 36.27
CA GLY A 726 -4.67 -1.12 36.95
C GLY A 726 -3.15 -1.10 37.18
N TYR A 727 -2.73 -0.35 38.19
CA TYR A 727 -1.33 -0.21 38.57
C TYR A 727 -1.13 -0.67 40.01
N PHE A 728 0.04 -1.21 40.32
CA PHE A 728 0.40 -1.51 41.71
C PHE A 728 0.47 -0.22 42.51
N ARG A 729 -0.24 -0.16 43.61
CA ARG A 729 -0.35 1.05 44.47
C ARG A 729 0.88 1.24 45.36
N ASP A 730 1.39 0.13 45.92
CA ASP A 730 2.49 0.09 46.88
C ASP A 730 3.08 -1.34 46.96
N GLU A 731 4.12 -1.53 47.77
CA GLU A 731 4.75 -2.81 47.97
C GLU A 731 3.85 -3.87 48.64
N GLU A 732 2.81 -3.45 49.37
CA GLU A 732 1.85 -4.37 49.99
C GLU A 732 0.89 -4.92 48.93
N ASP A 733 0.46 -4.09 48.03
CA ASP A 733 -0.35 -4.51 46.88
C ASP A 733 0.42 -5.50 45.97
N ILE A 734 1.72 -5.28 45.77
CA ILE A 734 2.57 -6.23 45.04
C ILE A 734 2.61 -7.59 45.74
N ARG A 735 2.84 -7.59 47.06
CA ARG A 735 2.92 -8.85 47.84
C ARG A 735 1.62 -9.64 47.89
N LYS A 736 0.46 -8.95 47.79
CA LYS A 736 -0.87 -9.58 47.82
C LYS A 736 -1.36 -10.05 46.45
N SER A 737 -0.70 -9.63 45.39
CA SER A 737 -1.09 -9.90 44.02
C SER A 737 -0.36 -11.13 43.47
N PRO A 738 -0.90 -11.76 42.40
CA PRO A 738 -0.20 -12.79 41.63
C PRO A 738 1.19 -12.30 41.20
N VAL A 739 2.18 -13.18 41.19
CA VAL A 739 3.57 -12.85 40.86
C VAL A 739 3.69 -12.61 39.35
N GLN A 740 4.04 -11.41 38.94
CA GLN A 740 4.30 -11.11 37.52
C GLN A 740 5.75 -11.50 37.17
N THR A 741 5.90 -12.35 36.14
CA THR A 741 7.17 -13.04 35.87
C THR A 741 8.02 -12.35 34.78
N PHE A 742 7.53 -11.31 34.14
CA PHE A 742 8.17 -10.68 32.96
C PHE A 742 9.37 -9.80 33.31
N SER A 743 9.28 -9.09 34.41
CA SER A 743 10.37 -8.31 35.04
C SER A 743 10.03 -8.03 36.49
N THR A 744 11.00 -7.58 37.27
CA THR A 744 10.74 -7.10 38.62
C THR A 744 9.77 -5.93 38.60
N VAL A 745 8.65 -6.05 39.28
CA VAL A 745 7.62 -5.01 39.38
C VAL A 745 7.83 -4.11 40.57
N ARG A 746 7.38 -2.87 40.46
CA ARG A 746 7.45 -1.83 41.48
C ARG A 746 6.12 -1.07 41.54
N PRO A 747 5.84 -0.31 42.61
CA PRO A 747 4.68 0.56 42.64
C PRO A 747 4.58 1.44 41.38
N GLY A 748 3.42 1.52 40.78
CA GLY A 748 3.16 2.21 39.51
C GLY A 748 3.35 1.39 38.23
N ASP A 749 3.84 0.15 38.37
CA ASP A 749 3.86 -0.77 37.22
C ASP A 749 2.48 -1.38 36.97
N LEU A 750 2.25 -1.83 35.74
CA LEU A 750 0.99 -2.45 35.31
C LEU A 750 0.73 -3.75 36.08
N LYS A 751 -0.53 -3.89 36.51
CA LYS A 751 -1.06 -5.07 37.17
C LYS A 751 -1.97 -5.78 36.22
N TYR A 752 -1.78 -7.08 36.01
CA TYR A 752 -2.54 -7.91 35.10
C TYR A 752 -3.42 -8.92 35.81
N LYS A 753 -4.44 -9.36 35.10
CA LYS A 753 -5.37 -10.38 35.55
C LYS A 753 -4.77 -11.76 35.36
N ASP A 754 -4.83 -12.57 36.42
CA ASP A 754 -4.51 -13.98 36.41
C ASP A 754 -5.70 -14.73 35.79
N GLN A 755 -5.53 -15.21 34.55
CA GLN A 755 -6.59 -15.83 33.78
C GLN A 755 -6.81 -17.29 34.14
N ASN A 756 -5.75 -17.98 34.54
CA ASN A 756 -5.79 -19.40 34.89
C ASN A 756 -5.88 -19.66 36.42
N ASN A 757 -5.77 -18.59 37.22
CA ASN A 757 -5.81 -18.61 38.71
C ASN A 757 -4.70 -19.48 39.33
N ASP A 758 -3.50 -19.47 38.74
CA ASP A 758 -2.36 -20.24 39.29
C ASP A 758 -1.47 -19.41 40.22
N GLY A 759 -1.79 -18.14 40.47
CA GLY A 759 -1.05 -17.20 41.30
C GLY A 759 0.16 -16.58 40.61
N ARG A 760 0.31 -16.74 39.31
CA ARG A 760 1.39 -16.18 38.49
C ARG A 760 0.81 -15.49 37.27
N ILE A 761 1.48 -14.46 36.80
CA ILE A 761 1.17 -13.82 35.50
C ILE A 761 2.33 -14.10 34.56
N ASP A 762 2.06 -14.85 33.52
CA ASP A 762 3.03 -15.20 32.48
C ASP A 762 2.38 -15.28 31.09
N ALA A 763 3.02 -15.94 30.12
CA ALA A 763 2.48 -16.08 28.76
C ALA A 763 1.17 -16.89 28.71
N TYR A 764 0.84 -17.64 29.76
CA TYR A 764 -0.42 -18.38 29.83
C TYR A 764 -1.63 -17.53 30.23
N ASP A 765 -1.42 -16.24 30.57
CA ASP A 765 -2.50 -15.29 30.87
C ASP A 765 -2.84 -14.41 29.66
N GLU A 766 -2.16 -14.60 28.54
CA GLU A 766 -2.50 -13.86 27.31
C GLU A 766 -3.83 -14.37 26.73
N VAL A 767 -4.76 -13.45 26.48
CA VAL A 767 -6.07 -13.72 25.91
C VAL A 767 -6.29 -12.88 24.66
N ALA A 768 -7.31 -13.22 23.89
CA ALA A 768 -7.74 -12.36 22.79
C ALA A 768 -8.26 -11.01 23.31
N ILE A 769 -7.58 -9.92 22.98
CA ILE A 769 -7.95 -8.57 23.35
C ILE A 769 -8.36 -7.74 22.14
N GLY A 770 -9.38 -6.88 22.30
CA GLY A 770 -9.86 -6.01 21.24
C GLY A 770 -10.30 -6.72 19.96
N LYS A 771 -10.05 -6.08 18.84
CA LYS A 771 -10.39 -6.53 17.48
C LYS A 771 -9.15 -6.99 16.71
N SER A 772 -9.32 -7.43 15.47
CA SER A 772 -8.19 -7.65 14.58
C SER A 772 -7.38 -6.37 14.39
N ALA A 773 -6.06 -6.47 14.33
CA ALA A 773 -5.16 -5.36 14.00
C ALA A 773 -4.89 -5.22 12.48
N THR A 774 -5.36 -6.17 11.67
CA THR A 774 -5.03 -6.23 10.24
C THR A 774 -6.22 -6.19 9.31
N VAL A 775 -7.38 -6.69 9.76
CA VAL A 775 -8.61 -6.76 8.97
C VAL A 775 -9.71 -6.02 9.71
N PRO A 776 -10.17 -4.88 9.21
CA PRO A 776 -11.31 -4.17 9.80
C PRO A 776 -12.61 -4.98 9.63
N GLU A 777 -13.55 -4.79 10.55
CA GLU A 777 -14.89 -5.38 10.44
C GLU A 777 -15.76 -4.64 9.43
N MET A 778 -15.47 -3.34 9.21
CA MET A 778 -16.23 -2.48 8.32
C MET A 778 -15.29 -1.53 7.58
N VAL A 779 -15.50 -1.41 6.26
CA VAL A 779 -14.87 -0.38 5.42
C VAL A 779 -15.98 0.31 4.64
N TYR A 780 -15.95 1.63 4.58
CA TYR A 780 -16.95 2.40 3.85
C TYR A 780 -16.32 3.58 3.11
N GLY A 781 -16.95 3.95 1.99
CA GLY A 781 -16.56 5.07 1.17
C GLY A 781 -17.78 5.94 0.85
N LEU A 782 -17.57 7.25 0.75
CA LEU A 782 -18.57 8.21 0.33
C LEU A 782 -17.94 9.17 -0.67
N ASN A 783 -18.51 9.25 -1.87
CA ASN A 783 -18.08 10.12 -2.93
C ASN A 783 -19.22 11.09 -3.27
N LEU A 784 -18.96 12.37 -3.13
CA LEU A 784 -19.92 13.45 -3.35
C LEU A 784 -19.36 14.39 -4.41
N GLY A 785 -20.23 14.90 -5.29
CA GLY A 785 -19.81 15.95 -6.20
C GLY A 785 -20.99 16.73 -6.75
N PHE A 786 -20.70 17.96 -7.13
CA PHE A 786 -21.62 18.80 -7.89
C PHE A 786 -20.87 19.71 -8.85
N GLU A 787 -21.58 20.10 -9.91
CA GLU A 787 -21.13 21.12 -10.86
C GLU A 787 -22.29 22.07 -11.17
N TYR A 788 -22.00 23.37 -11.16
CA TYR A 788 -22.94 24.43 -11.53
C TYR A 788 -22.23 25.50 -12.35
N LYS A 789 -22.62 25.65 -13.62
CA LYS A 789 -22.08 26.68 -14.55
C LYS A 789 -20.53 26.73 -14.60
N GLY A 790 -19.93 25.56 -14.64
CA GLY A 790 -18.48 25.37 -14.73
C GLY A 790 -17.76 25.33 -13.38
N PHE A 791 -18.35 25.80 -12.28
CA PHE A 791 -17.80 25.59 -10.94
C PHE A 791 -18.21 24.22 -10.41
N GLY A 792 -17.22 23.43 -9.98
CA GLY A 792 -17.46 22.10 -9.45
C GLY A 792 -16.66 21.77 -8.20
N VAL A 793 -17.21 20.84 -7.42
CA VAL A 793 -16.57 20.28 -6.23
C VAL A 793 -16.78 18.78 -6.21
N ASP A 794 -15.70 18.01 -5.96
CA ASP A 794 -15.73 16.57 -5.71
C ASP A 794 -15.01 16.26 -4.40
N ALA A 795 -15.63 15.43 -3.56
CA ALA A 795 -15.06 14.98 -2.30
C ALA A 795 -15.16 13.46 -2.16
N THR A 796 -14.07 12.83 -1.73
CA THR A 796 -14.01 11.39 -1.44
C THR A 796 -13.62 11.18 0.01
N PHE A 797 -14.45 10.42 0.72
CA PHE A 797 -14.23 10.02 2.09
C PHE A 797 -14.00 8.52 2.17
N GLN A 798 -13.16 8.10 3.11
CA GLN A 798 -12.99 6.72 3.51
C GLN A 798 -13.11 6.59 5.01
N GLY A 799 -13.83 5.58 5.45
CA GLY A 799 -13.90 5.22 6.86
C GLY A 799 -13.64 3.74 7.07
N VAL A 800 -13.14 3.43 8.25
CA VAL A 800 -12.83 2.09 8.73
C VAL A 800 -13.37 1.94 10.15
N GLY A 801 -14.00 0.80 10.44
CA GLY A 801 -14.52 0.49 11.76
C GLY A 801 -14.20 -0.93 12.22
N GLY A 802 -14.19 -1.15 13.53
CA GLY A 802 -13.95 -2.47 14.10
C GLY A 802 -12.54 -3.01 13.90
N ILE A 803 -11.54 -2.15 14.06
CA ILE A 803 -10.10 -2.48 14.04
C ILE A 803 -9.44 -1.98 15.31
N SER A 804 -8.45 -2.69 15.82
CA SER A 804 -7.65 -2.27 16.97
C SER A 804 -6.21 -1.97 16.55
N THR A 805 -5.60 -1.03 17.26
CA THR A 805 -4.23 -0.61 17.05
C THR A 805 -3.45 -0.70 18.35
N MET A 806 -2.25 -1.28 18.33
CA MET A 806 -1.39 -1.42 19.49
C MET A 806 -0.38 -0.26 19.55
N LEU A 807 -0.40 0.54 20.60
CA LEU A 807 0.53 1.64 20.83
C LEU A 807 1.91 1.09 21.21
N THR A 808 2.76 0.83 20.22
CA THR A 808 4.09 0.22 20.42
C THR A 808 5.24 1.11 20.03
N THR A 809 4.96 2.29 19.46
CA THR A 809 5.98 3.20 18.92
C THR A 809 6.94 3.68 20.00
N PRO A 810 8.26 3.44 19.85
CA PRO A 810 9.27 3.95 20.79
C PRO A 810 9.23 5.48 20.91
N HIS A 811 9.75 6.03 21.99
CA HIS A 811 9.88 7.46 22.28
C HIS A 811 8.53 8.18 22.51
N VAL A 812 7.47 7.81 21.79
CA VAL A 812 6.12 8.37 21.97
C VAL A 812 5.39 7.67 23.10
N TYR A 813 5.23 6.34 23.01
CA TYR A 813 4.47 5.52 23.97
C TYR A 813 5.35 4.68 24.91
N ARG A 814 6.64 4.51 24.61
CA ARG A 814 7.64 3.75 25.42
C ARG A 814 8.92 4.55 25.57
N PRO A 815 8.86 5.68 26.35
CA PRO A 815 9.94 6.66 26.43
C PRO A 815 11.10 6.18 27.31
N LEU A 816 12.20 6.96 27.30
CA LEU A 816 13.38 6.94 28.18
C LEU A 816 14.23 5.66 28.17
N ARG A 817 13.81 4.59 27.54
CA ARG A 817 14.63 3.37 27.40
C ARG A 817 15.90 3.69 26.61
N ASN A 818 17.04 3.20 27.06
CA ASN A 818 18.36 3.49 26.46
C ASN A 818 18.64 5.00 26.35
N ASN A 819 18.20 5.79 27.34
CA ASN A 819 18.31 7.25 27.39
C ASN A 819 17.67 7.96 26.18
N ASN A 820 16.69 7.35 25.54
CA ASN A 820 15.95 7.96 24.43
C ASN A 820 15.00 9.07 24.91
N ASN A 821 14.55 9.89 23.98
CA ASN A 821 13.66 11.00 24.25
C ASN A 821 12.27 10.57 24.75
N ILE A 822 11.45 11.53 25.14
CA ILE A 822 10.07 11.36 25.60
C ILE A 822 9.16 12.37 24.92
N SER A 823 7.95 11.94 24.52
CA SER A 823 6.95 12.82 23.92
C SER A 823 6.16 13.62 24.96
N THR A 824 5.62 14.77 24.53
CA THR A 824 4.69 15.57 25.34
C THR A 824 3.39 14.84 25.62
N TRP A 825 2.96 13.92 24.71
CA TRP A 825 1.81 13.05 24.95
C TRP A 825 1.92 12.28 26.27
N TYR A 826 3.09 11.73 26.56
CA TYR A 826 3.32 11.00 27.81
C TYR A 826 3.38 11.89 29.04
N LEU A 827 3.78 13.15 28.87
CA LEU A 827 4.03 14.08 29.98
C LEU A 827 2.89 15.04 30.30
N LYS A 828 2.15 15.49 29.27
CA LYS A 828 1.14 16.55 29.39
C LYS A 828 -0.28 16.06 29.08
N ASP A 829 -0.43 15.20 28.08
CA ASP A 829 -1.74 14.83 27.57
C ASP A 829 -2.34 13.61 28.27
N ARG A 830 -1.55 12.91 29.05
CA ARG A 830 -1.96 11.75 29.86
C ARG A 830 -1.50 11.93 31.32
N ILE A 831 -2.13 11.19 32.22
CA ILE A 831 -1.82 11.21 33.64
C ILE A 831 -1.00 9.96 33.97
N ARG A 832 0.34 10.10 34.07
CA ARG A 832 1.21 9.02 34.51
C ARG A 832 1.10 8.77 36.01
N TRP A 833 1.39 7.56 36.39
CA TRP A 833 1.41 7.20 37.80
C TRP A 833 2.56 7.89 38.53
N THR A 834 2.24 8.53 39.65
CA THR A 834 3.12 9.06 40.67
C THR A 834 2.42 8.86 41.99
N GLU A 835 3.13 9.05 43.14
CA GLU A 835 2.51 8.98 44.47
C GLU A 835 1.30 9.92 44.62
N SER A 836 1.31 11.06 43.96
CA SER A 836 0.22 12.04 43.98
C SER A 836 -0.91 11.76 42.99
N THR A 837 -0.67 10.98 41.96
CA THR A 837 -1.64 10.71 40.88
C THR A 837 -2.13 9.27 40.83
N LYS A 838 -1.68 8.40 41.73
CA LYS A 838 -1.92 6.95 41.76
C LYS A 838 -3.40 6.53 41.63
N ASP A 839 -4.33 7.37 42.04
CA ASP A 839 -5.78 7.08 42.01
C ASP A 839 -6.44 7.50 40.70
N ILE A 840 -5.78 8.32 39.89
CA ILE A 840 -6.30 8.87 38.63
C ILE A 840 -5.41 8.59 37.43
N ALA A 841 -4.31 7.88 37.62
CA ALA A 841 -3.34 7.58 36.58
C ALA A 841 -3.99 6.72 35.46
N ASN A 842 -3.64 7.04 34.21
CA ASN A 842 -4.00 6.28 33.03
C ASN A 842 -2.77 5.81 32.22
N LEU A 843 -1.55 6.13 32.71
CA LEU A 843 -0.28 5.60 32.25
C LEU A 843 0.54 5.04 33.44
N PRO A 844 1.38 4.04 33.22
CA PRO A 844 2.29 3.53 34.25
C PRO A 844 3.33 4.59 34.63
N ARG A 845 4.07 4.32 35.71
CA ARG A 845 5.23 5.11 36.12
C ARG A 845 6.28 5.19 35.03
N LEU A 846 7.08 6.24 35.01
CA LEU A 846 8.25 6.31 34.14
C LEU A 846 9.31 5.30 34.57
N SER A 847 10.09 4.80 33.59
CA SER A 847 11.21 3.88 33.87
C SER A 847 12.25 4.01 32.76
N THR A 848 13.53 3.93 33.14
CA THR A 848 14.66 3.87 32.21
C THR A 848 15.02 2.44 31.83
N LEU A 849 14.50 1.47 32.58
CA LEU A 849 14.72 0.03 32.37
C LEU A 849 13.90 -0.49 31.18
N ASP A 850 14.22 -1.67 30.71
CA ASP A 850 13.45 -2.32 29.64
C ASP A 850 11.98 -2.59 30.04
N ASN A 851 11.72 -2.74 31.30
CA ASN A 851 10.41 -2.92 31.94
C ASN A 851 9.46 -3.77 31.10
N ALA A 852 9.87 -5.03 30.86
CA ALA A 852 9.11 -5.97 30.05
C ALA A 852 7.69 -6.21 30.57
N ASN A 853 7.42 -5.90 31.83
CA ASN A 853 6.08 -5.95 32.39
C ASN A 853 5.16 -4.89 31.82
N ASN A 854 5.57 -3.61 31.82
CA ASN A 854 4.72 -2.50 31.40
C ASN A 854 4.51 -2.44 29.88
N TYR A 855 5.47 -2.92 29.10
CA TYR A 855 5.49 -2.72 27.65
C TYR A 855 5.19 -3.98 26.84
N ARG A 856 4.40 -4.90 27.45
CA ARG A 856 3.81 -6.04 26.73
C ARG A 856 2.53 -5.66 26.03
N ASN A 857 2.14 -6.49 25.04
CA ASN A 857 0.81 -6.38 24.47
C ASN A 857 -0.24 -6.54 25.57
N SER A 858 -1.04 -5.54 25.74
CA SER A 858 -2.07 -5.53 26.78
C SER A 858 -3.19 -4.55 26.44
N THR A 859 -4.27 -4.63 27.17
CA THR A 859 -5.39 -3.68 27.05
C THR A 859 -4.98 -2.25 27.38
N GLN A 860 -3.89 -2.03 28.12
CA GLN A 860 -3.34 -0.70 28.40
C GLN A 860 -2.90 0.05 27.14
N TRP A 861 -2.34 -0.67 26.18
CA TRP A 861 -1.75 -0.11 24.96
C TRP A 861 -2.60 -0.36 23.74
N LEU A 862 -3.81 -0.91 23.92
CA LEU A 862 -4.72 -1.23 22.84
C LEU A 862 -5.73 -0.09 22.64
N GLU A 863 -5.67 0.56 21.49
CA GLU A 863 -6.58 1.65 21.11
C GLU A 863 -7.52 1.25 19.98
N ASN A 864 -8.60 2.03 19.85
CA ASN A 864 -9.51 1.91 18.71
C ASN A 864 -8.87 2.50 17.46
N GLY A 865 -8.58 1.66 16.47
CA GLY A 865 -8.00 2.07 15.20
C GLY A 865 -9.01 2.54 14.15
N SER A 866 -10.29 2.72 14.53
CA SER A 866 -11.34 3.21 13.61
C SER A 866 -11.12 4.67 13.24
N PHE A 867 -11.42 5.02 11.98
CA PHE A 867 -11.26 6.39 11.50
C PHE A 867 -12.26 6.76 10.41
N PHE A 868 -12.38 8.06 10.15
CA PHE A 868 -13.06 8.65 9.01
C PHE A 868 -12.22 9.80 8.46
N LYS A 869 -11.78 9.69 7.21
CA LYS A 869 -10.84 10.63 6.56
C LYS A 869 -11.43 11.24 5.30
N LEU A 870 -11.16 12.53 5.08
CA LEU A 870 -11.34 13.18 3.78
C LEU A 870 -10.10 12.90 2.92
N ARG A 871 -10.21 11.91 2.05
CA ARG A 871 -9.11 11.39 1.23
C ARG A 871 -8.80 12.22 0.01
N ASN A 872 -9.82 12.87 -0.56
CA ASN A 872 -9.65 13.71 -1.74
C ASN A 872 -10.71 14.83 -1.73
N LEU A 873 -10.25 16.03 -2.00
CA LEU A 873 -11.09 17.18 -2.32
C LEU A 873 -10.58 17.78 -3.63
N ASN A 874 -11.47 18.01 -4.58
CA ASN A 874 -11.20 18.71 -5.82
C ASN A 874 -12.20 19.87 -5.97
N VAL A 875 -11.69 21.07 -6.13
CA VAL A 875 -12.48 22.28 -6.41
C VAL A 875 -11.97 22.81 -7.74
N TYR A 876 -12.84 22.97 -8.72
CA TYR A 876 -12.43 23.34 -10.05
C TYR A 876 -13.38 24.32 -10.71
N TYR A 877 -12.88 25.02 -11.71
CA TYR A 877 -13.65 25.89 -12.58
C TYR A 877 -13.31 25.61 -14.04
N ASN A 878 -14.31 25.17 -14.78
CA ASN A 878 -14.28 25.06 -16.23
C ASN A 878 -14.65 26.40 -16.84
N PHE A 879 -13.74 27.00 -17.59
CA PHE A 879 -14.03 28.27 -18.29
C PHE A 879 -15.10 28.08 -19.35
N PRO A 880 -15.96 29.11 -19.56
CA PRO A 880 -16.97 29.04 -20.61
C PRO A 880 -16.36 28.78 -21.98
N GLN A 881 -16.98 27.96 -22.78
CA GLN A 881 -16.54 27.56 -24.12
C GLN A 881 -16.17 28.74 -25.03
N LYS A 882 -16.87 29.86 -24.93
CA LYS A 882 -16.55 31.11 -25.65
C LYS A 882 -15.16 31.68 -25.36
N TRP A 883 -14.58 31.36 -24.21
CA TRP A 883 -13.22 31.80 -23.82
C TRP A 883 -12.17 30.83 -24.33
N SER A 884 -12.44 29.52 -24.17
CA SER A 884 -11.53 28.49 -24.64
C SER A 884 -11.43 28.50 -26.18
N GLU A 885 -12.54 28.65 -26.90
CA GLU A 885 -12.54 28.79 -28.38
C GLU A 885 -11.71 30.00 -28.89
N LYS A 886 -11.71 31.14 -28.17
CA LYS A 886 -10.86 32.28 -28.53
C LYS A 886 -9.37 31.98 -28.41
N LEU A 887 -9.02 31.01 -27.55
CA LEU A 887 -7.65 30.53 -27.34
C LEU A 887 -7.33 29.28 -28.14
N HIS A 888 -8.25 28.83 -29.02
CA HIS A 888 -8.17 27.58 -29.81
C HIS A 888 -8.03 26.35 -28.92
N MET A 889 -8.73 26.33 -27.78
CA MET A 889 -8.77 25.23 -26.82
C MET A 889 -10.19 24.67 -26.74
N ASP A 890 -10.36 23.37 -26.63
CA ASP A 890 -11.65 22.74 -26.39
C ASP A 890 -12.10 22.88 -24.93
N LYS A 891 -11.14 22.79 -23.99
CA LYS A 891 -11.39 22.93 -22.56
C LYS A 891 -10.24 23.68 -21.89
N LEU A 892 -10.59 24.58 -20.99
CA LEU A 892 -9.67 25.22 -20.05
C LEU A 892 -10.25 25.06 -18.64
N GLN A 893 -9.50 24.40 -17.74
CA GLN A 893 -9.90 24.19 -16.35
C GLN A 893 -8.77 24.60 -15.42
N VAL A 894 -9.11 25.34 -14.37
CA VAL A 894 -8.23 25.54 -13.21
C VAL A 894 -8.78 24.77 -12.02
N TYR A 895 -7.91 24.26 -11.16
CA TYR A 895 -8.34 23.49 -10.01
C TYR A 895 -7.42 23.62 -8.81
N VAL A 896 -8.01 23.41 -7.65
CA VAL A 896 -7.31 23.15 -6.38
C VAL A 896 -7.67 21.76 -5.94
N ARG A 897 -6.68 20.91 -5.72
CA ARG A 897 -6.87 19.54 -5.22
C ARG A 897 -6.14 19.35 -3.92
N ALA A 898 -6.77 18.62 -3.01
CA ALA A 898 -6.16 18.30 -1.75
C ALA A 898 -6.37 16.82 -1.40
N GLN A 899 -5.39 16.24 -0.72
CA GLN A 899 -5.40 14.86 -0.26
C GLN A 899 -5.17 14.81 1.24
N ASP A 900 -5.91 13.92 1.94
CA ASP A 900 -5.79 13.65 3.38
C ASP A 900 -5.88 14.91 4.25
N LEU A 901 -6.87 15.79 3.95
CA LEU A 901 -7.03 17.09 4.62
C LEU A 901 -7.34 16.98 6.10
N PHE A 902 -8.13 15.98 6.50
CA PHE A 902 -8.42 15.73 7.91
C PHE A 902 -8.70 14.26 8.18
N SER A 903 -8.48 13.86 9.43
CA SER A 903 -8.83 12.57 10.01
C SER A 903 -9.65 12.78 11.27
N LEU A 904 -10.71 11.97 11.43
CA LEU A 904 -11.41 11.80 12.68
C LEU A 904 -11.11 10.38 13.17
N ASP A 905 -10.26 10.26 14.17
CA ASP A 905 -9.80 8.99 14.72
C ASP A 905 -9.53 9.10 16.22
N HIS A 906 -8.94 8.08 16.81
CA HIS A 906 -8.69 7.97 18.26
C HIS A 906 -7.20 7.94 18.60
N ILE A 907 -6.32 8.18 17.64
CA ILE A 907 -4.87 8.07 17.83
C ILE A 907 -4.25 9.46 17.83
N ASP A 908 -3.64 9.84 18.95
CA ASP A 908 -2.96 11.11 19.08
C ASP A 908 -1.53 11.02 18.49
N TYR A 909 -1.07 12.09 17.82
CA TYR A 909 0.29 12.33 17.30
C TYR A 909 0.78 11.45 16.16
N LEU A 910 0.10 10.34 15.82
CA LEU A 910 0.51 9.44 14.76
C LEU A 910 -0.65 9.08 13.85
N ASN A 911 -0.36 8.53 12.67
CA ASN A 911 -1.39 8.06 11.75
C ASN A 911 -2.04 6.78 12.31
N CYS A 912 -3.37 6.79 12.44
CA CYS A 912 -4.14 5.64 12.94
C CYS A 912 -3.98 4.36 12.08
N GLU A 913 -3.57 4.49 10.82
CA GLU A 913 -3.31 3.35 9.94
C GLU A 913 -1.89 2.80 10.07
N ASN A 914 -0.94 3.61 10.55
CA ASN A 914 0.45 3.20 10.74
C ASN A 914 1.15 4.05 11.80
N LEU A 915 1.57 3.42 12.90
CA LEU A 915 2.25 4.08 14.02
C LEU A 915 3.77 4.19 13.85
N SER A 916 4.31 4.12 12.64
CA SER A 916 5.75 4.26 12.40
C SER A 916 6.23 5.69 12.62
N LEU A 917 7.40 5.86 13.24
CA LEU A 917 8.14 7.13 13.33
C LEU A 917 9.04 7.39 12.11
N GLY A 918 8.86 6.72 11.01
CA GLY A 918 9.59 7.01 9.79
C GLY A 918 9.29 8.42 9.24
N TYR A 919 9.20 8.55 7.93
CA TYR A 919 8.80 9.81 7.32
C TYR A 919 7.42 10.26 7.83
N PHE A 920 7.17 11.56 7.93
CA PHE A 920 5.90 12.11 8.44
C PHE A 920 4.70 11.62 7.63
N ASP A 921 3.56 11.51 8.30
CA ASP A 921 2.28 11.55 7.62
C ASP A 921 2.05 12.93 7.01
N THR A 922 1.50 12.98 5.81
CA THR A 922 1.41 14.22 5.05
C THR A 922 0.03 14.42 4.44
N MET A 923 -0.45 15.65 4.46
CA MET A 923 -1.50 16.11 3.56
C MET A 923 -0.87 16.84 2.37
N SER A 924 -1.54 16.85 1.23
CA SER A 924 -1.08 17.60 0.07
C SER A 924 -2.15 18.54 -0.45
N ILE A 925 -1.74 19.71 -0.91
CA ILE A 925 -2.58 20.70 -1.58
C ILE A 925 -1.89 21.09 -2.87
N SER A 926 -2.59 21.02 -3.99
CA SER A 926 -2.04 21.34 -5.31
C SER A 926 -2.94 22.28 -6.09
N LEU A 927 -2.31 23.18 -6.80
CA LEU A 927 -2.90 24.06 -7.82
C LEU A 927 -2.58 23.49 -9.19
N GLY A 928 -3.53 23.48 -10.09
CA GLY A 928 -3.28 22.96 -11.42
C GLY A 928 -4.14 23.57 -12.50
N LEU A 929 -3.67 23.31 -13.71
CA LEU A 929 -4.26 23.77 -14.96
C LEU A 929 -4.39 22.56 -15.91
N ASN A 930 -5.59 22.37 -16.43
CA ASN A 930 -5.84 21.37 -17.48
C ASN A 930 -6.32 22.08 -18.75
N ILE A 931 -5.64 21.79 -19.86
CA ILE A 931 -5.92 22.34 -21.18
C ILE A 931 -6.15 21.17 -22.14
N ASN A 932 -7.23 21.25 -22.90
CA ASN A 932 -7.53 20.29 -23.96
C ASN A 932 -7.70 21.03 -25.30
N PHE A 933 -7.13 20.44 -26.39
CA PHE A 933 -7.17 20.95 -27.76
C PHE A 933 -7.79 19.94 -28.68
#